data_52056e58f6938966d035e64186f97e2b
#
_entry.id   52056e58f6938966d035e64186f97e2b
#
_cell.length_a   1.000
_cell.length_b   1.000
_cell.length_c   1.000
_cell.angle_alpha   90.00
_cell.angle_beta   90.00
_cell.angle_gamma   90.00
#
_symmetry.space_group_name_H-M   'P 1'
#
loop_
_entity.id
_entity.type
_entity.pdbx_description
1 polymer ?
#
loop_
_entity_poly.entity_id
_entity_poly.type
_entity_poly.pdbx_seq_one_letter_code
_entity_poly.pdbx_strand_id
1 'polypeptide(L)'
;MTRKRQIARWLAWFGAALFLQSALADEFVVDDIRVSGLRRITVGTVFNYLPITVGDQVDDKRTQEAVRALFKTGFFKDVNLERDGDVLVVRVVERESIADITFKGNKALKTEDLLKGLKEAGFAKGEVFNEAKLDKVTQELRRQYFANGKYGIRIDPKVVPLDDNTVTIAFSIVEGEAARIRQINIIGNKVFTDKELRENFKLSTPNWLSWFNKNDQYSKQKLGGDLESLRSKYQDNGYLDFHVESTQVSITPDKADVYITINITEGDQYTLSDVKLAGKLIVPQEELFKQVITRRDTLFSRKQVTQTTKNITDRLGDEGYAFANVNSVPKLDRKNRLVSLTYYVDPGQRVYVRRINYFGNAKTRDEVMRREMRQMEGGWISTAKVERSKVRLQRLGFFEEVNVETPAVPGTSDQMDVNYTVKERPSGNLMIGVGFSQSQGIIFNTNITQNNFLGSGNSVMFGFNNSEVNRLYRIGYNNPFWTTDGISRGFNLSWNETDPGARQNYVIRFKSRIASAGVNFGIPITEYNTLGVGASVEDTLLDTDPMFLSSEVYTFTALEGKRFKTVRANVSYAYDTRNSAIFPTKGMLQQISAEIATPIADLTYWKVNYDSRLFVPLYKEYVLMLKGQIGYGDSYGDTYALPFFENFWAGGPRTVRGYEESSLGRKDYFYRDQSVGGNAMFTGSAELIVPIPGLKELKSVRLTAFIDAGNVWSTKDMPLLIPGVGGILYPAEDISLSDLRASTGLSGVWLSPFGMLAVSIAQPFNDKPGDRIQKFQFTFGTNF
;
A
#
# COMPACT_ATOMS: atom_id res chain seq x y z
N MET A 1 25.00 -6.76 92.06
CA MET A 1 24.58 -6.50 93.47
C MET A 1 23.05 -6.29 93.38
N THR A 2 22.31 -7.29 93.51
CA THR A 2 21.68 -7.91 94.66
C THR A 2 20.45 -7.17 95.19
N ARG A 3 19.35 -7.86 95.13
CA ARG A 3 18.18 -7.77 95.98
C ARG A 3 17.25 -6.56 95.83
N LYS A 4 16.20 -6.69 95.05
CA LYS A 4 14.79 -6.37 95.44
C LYS A 4 13.84 -6.91 94.36
N ARG A 5 13.71 -8.23 94.26
CA ARG A 5 12.62 -8.94 93.60
C ARG A 5 12.03 -9.88 94.68
N GLN A 6 10.82 -9.66 95.07
CA GLN A 6 9.90 -10.59 95.72
C GLN A 6 8.99 -9.85 96.75
N ILE A 7 8.17 -8.93 96.33
CA ILE A 7 6.93 -8.54 97.06
C ILE A 7 5.98 -7.83 96.03
N ALA A 8 5.55 -8.48 94.98
CA ALA A 8 4.53 -7.95 94.06
C ALA A 8 3.82 -9.11 93.33
N ARG A 9 3.69 -10.26 93.98
CA ARG A 9 3.13 -11.44 93.34
C ARG A 9 1.85 -11.97 94.00
N TRP A 10 1.19 -11.26 94.88
CA TRP A 10 0.01 -11.73 95.62
C TRP A 10 -1.20 -10.81 95.58
N LEU A 11 -1.27 -9.74 94.76
CA LEU A 11 -2.44 -8.86 94.61
C LEU A 11 -2.97 -8.76 93.18
N ALA A 12 -2.58 -9.70 92.28
CA ALA A 12 -3.08 -9.74 90.86
C ALA A 12 -4.02 -10.90 90.56
N TRP A 13 -4.54 -11.59 91.59
CA TRP A 13 -5.44 -12.76 91.35
C TRP A 13 -6.85 -12.58 91.87
N PHE A 14 -7.30 -11.36 92.27
CA PHE A 14 -8.70 -11.12 92.67
C PHE A 14 -9.43 -10.02 91.86
N GLY A 15 -8.84 -9.51 90.77
CA GLY A 15 -9.43 -8.48 89.88
C GLY A 15 -9.82 -8.93 88.45
N ALA A 16 -9.58 -10.20 88.12
CA ALA A 16 -9.73 -10.67 86.72
C ALA A 16 -10.97 -11.59 86.52
N ALA A 17 -11.94 -11.54 87.42
CA ALA A 17 -13.15 -12.42 87.30
C ALA A 17 -14.46 -11.69 87.14
N LEU A 18 -14.46 -10.44 86.64
CA LEU A 18 -15.71 -9.71 86.37
C LEU A 18 -15.45 -8.72 85.21
N PHE A 19 -15.31 -9.23 83.99
CA PHE A 19 -15.57 -8.57 82.70
C PHE A 19 -15.21 -9.51 81.52
N LEU A 20 -15.71 -10.77 81.57
CA LEU A 20 -15.99 -11.52 80.37
C LEU A 20 -17.51 -11.34 80.12
N GLN A 21 -17.91 -10.14 79.75
CA GLN A 21 -19.05 -10.00 78.90
C GLN A 21 -18.62 -10.52 77.52
N SER A 22 -19.08 -11.73 77.22
CA SER A 22 -19.13 -12.26 75.90
C SER A 22 -19.76 -11.17 75.01
N ALA A 23 -19.00 -10.59 74.11
CA ALA A 23 -19.57 -9.96 72.94
C ALA A 23 -20.25 -11.12 72.19
N LEU A 24 -21.50 -11.38 72.49
CA LEU A 24 -22.39 -12.11 71.62
C LEU A 24 -22.40 -11.35 70.31
N ALA A 25 -21.86 -11.92 69.30
CA ALA A 25 -22.07 -11.45 67.93
C ALA A 25 -23.55 -11.29 67.74
N ASP A 26 -24.01 -10.06 67.58
CA ASP A 26 -25.42 -9.69 67.52
C ASP A 26 -25.95 -10.13 66.17
N GLU A 27 -26.29 -11.42 66.05
CA GLU A 27 -26.86 -11.99 64.82
C GLU A 27 -28.28 -11.43 64.69
N PHE A 28 -28.64 -10.94 63.51
CA PHE A 28 -29.98 -10.45 63.22
C PHE A 28 -30.46 -10.98 61.87
N VAL A 29 -31.76 -11.09 61.71
CA VAL A 29 -32.41 -11.46 60.44
C VAL A 29 -32.72 -10.18 59.68
N VAL A 30 -32.33 -10.12 58.40
CA VAL A 30 -32.53 -8.95 57.57
C VAL A 30 -33.95 -8.88 57.03
N ASP A 31 -34.73 -7.92 57.48
CA ASP A 31 -36.11 -7.69 56.99
C ASP A 31 -36.15 -6.79 55.74
N ASP A 32 -35.20 -5.88 55.61
CA ASP A 32 -35.07 -4.99 54.44
C ASP A 32 -33.59 -4.60 54.24
N ILE A 33 -33.24 -4.28 52.98
CA ILE A 33 -31.91 -3.81 52.62
C ILE A 33 -32.01 -2.45 51.98
N ARG A 34 -31.45 -1.42 52.58
CA ARG A 34 -31.39 -0.06 52.04
C ARG A 34 -29.98 0.26 51.58
N VAL A 35 -29.91 0.75 50.34
CA VAL A 35 -28.62 1.21 49.78
C VAL A 35 -28.63 2.74 49.71
N SER A 36 -27.60 3.36 50.25
CA SER A 36 -27.41 4.81 50.23
C SER A 36 -26.02 5.18 49.70
N GLY A 37 -25.91 6.41 49.15
CA GLY A 37 -24.66 6.91 48.60
C GLY A 37 -24.42 6.62 47.12
N LEU A 38 -25.38 5.97 46.44
CA LEU A 38 -25.35 5.74 44.99
C LEU A 38 -25.60 7.05 44.22
N ARG A 39 -24.89 7.23 43.13
CA ARG A 39 -25.04 8.36 42.19
C ARG A 39 -25.33 7.90 40.76
N ARG A 40 -24.54 6.97 40.27
CA ARG A 40 -24.59 6.43 38.89
C ARG A 40 -24.93 4.96 38.83
N ILE A 41 -24.49 4.21 39.82
CA ILE A 41 -24.71 2.76 39.90
C ILE A 41 -26.15 2.52 40.39
N THR A 42 -26.83 1.61 39.74
CA THR A 42 -28.20 1.26 40.13
C THR A 42 -28.20 0.39 41.39
N VAL A 43 -29.24 0.51 42.20
CA VAL A 43 -29.44 -0.34 43.40
C VAL A 43 -29.41 -1.83 43.03
N GLY A 44 -29.98 -2.20 41.87
CA GLY A 44 -29.97 -3.58 41.38
C GLY A 44 -28.56 -4.12 41.11
N THR A 45 -27.60 -3.24 40.69
CA THR A 45 -26.21 -3.64 40.55
C THR A 45 -25.58 -3.99 41.89
N VAL A 46 -25.88 -3.23 42.95
CA VAL A 46 -25.39 -3.54 44.31
C VAL A 46 -25.94 -4.89 44.77
N PHE A 47 -27.22 -5.14 44.56
CA PHE A 47 -27.84 -6.41 44.94
C PHE A 47 -27.27 -7.62 44.20
N ASN A 48 -26.88 -7.48 42.95
CA ASN A 48 -26.27 -8.57 42.18
C ASN A 48 -24.94 -9.04 42.77
N TYR A 49 -24.21 -8.17 43.48
CA TYR A 49 -22.91 -8.47 44.07
C TYR A 49 -22.94 -8.60 45.60
N LEU A 50 -24.06 -8.24 46.23
CA LEU A 50 -24.22 -8.37 47.68
C LEU A 50 -24.62 -9.81 48.02
N PRO A 51 -23.79 -10.58 48.78
CA PRO A 51 -24.09 -11.98 49.10
C PRO A 51 -25.03 -12.11 50.31
N ILE A 52 -25.91 -11.13 50.54
CA ILE A 52 -26.91 -11.08 51.59
C ILE A 52 -28.25 -10.72 50.94
N THR A 53 -29.30 -11.49 51.27
CA THR A 53 -30.69 -11.27 50.83
C THR A 53 -31.62 -11.07 52.01
N VAL A 54 -32.80 -10.49 51.75
CA VAL A 54 -33.86 -10.37 52.78
C VAL A 54 -34.24 -11.76 53.28
N GLY A 55 -34.30 -11.94 54.59
CA GLY A 55 -34.51 -13.21 55.27
C GLY A 55 -33.22 -13.93 55.72
N ASP A 56 -32.04 -13.45 55.30
CA ASP A 56 -30.78 -14.04 55.74
C ASP A 56 -30.41 -13.61 57.16
N GLN A 57 -29.79 -14.54 57.91
CA GLN A 57 -29.19 -14.26 59.21
C GLN A 57 -27.75 -13.73 58.98
N VAL A 58 -27.49 -12.52 59.46
CA VAL A 58 -26.22 -11.80 59.26
C VAL A 58 -25.44 -11.72 60.54
N ASP A 59 -24.17 -12.19 60.46
CA ASP A 59 -23.16 -12.11 61.46
C ASP A 59 -22.02 -11.22 60.99
N ASP A 60 -21.02 -10.95 61.84
CA ASP A 60 -19.83 -10.18 61.52
C ASP A 60 -19.05 -10.77 60.33
N LYS A 61 -19.08 -12.09 60.16
CA LYS A 61 -18.33 -12.76 59.07
C LYS A 61 -19.00 -12.52 57.73
N ARG A 62 -20.36 -12.69 57.66
CA ARG A 62 -21.14 -12.41 56.48
C ARG A 62 -21.08 -10.91 56.09
N THR A 63 -21.10 -10.03 57.09
CA THR A 63 -20.88 -8.59 56.89
C THR A 63 -19.52 -8.32 56.22
N GLN A 64 -18.44 -8.94 56.70
CA GLN A 64 -17.14 -8.79 56.11
C GLN A 64 -17.05 -9.38 54.69
N GLU A 65 -17.71 -10.52 54.45
CA GLU A 65 -17.79 -11.14 53.12
C GLU A 65 -18.55 -10.22 52.14
N ALA A 66 -19.63 -9.59 52.55
CA ALA A 66 -20.42 -8.64 51.79
C ALA A 66 -19.59 -7.37 51.43
N VAL A 67 -18.90 -6.79 52.42
CA VAL A 67 -18.01 -5.65 52.19
C VAL A 67 -16.94 -6.04 51.17
N ARG A 68 -16.27 -7.19 51.33
CA ARG A 68 -15.25 -7.66 50.39
C ARG A 68 -15.80 -7.92 49.01
N ALA A 69 -17.01 -8.48 48.87
CA ALA A 69 -17.65 -8.73 47.59
C ALA A 69 -17.92 -7.43 46.84
N LEU A 70 -18.49 -6.43 47.53
CA LEU A 70 -18.73 -5.12 46.91
C LEU A 70 -17.45 -4.37 46.60
N PHE A 71 -16.43 -4.40 47.46
CA PHE A 71 -15.11 -3.82 47.17
C PHE A 71 -14.41 -4.48 45.96
N LYS A 72 -14.54 -5.80 45.81
CA LYS A 72 -13.93 -6.56 44.71
C LYS A 72 -14.50 -6.16 43.36
N THR A 73 -15.71 -5.59 43.30
CA THR A 73 -16.28 -5.05 42.04
C THR A 73 -15.46 -3.89 41.48
N GLY A 74 -14.74 -3.17 42.36
CA GLY A 74 -13.96 -1.98 41.98
C GLY A 74 -14.82 -0.72 41.78
N PHE A 75 -16.13 -0.78 41.98
CA PHE A 75 -17.04 0.35 41.79
C PHE A 75 -17.02 1.36 42.95
N PHE A 76 -16.66 0.91 44.12
CA PHE A 76 -16.78 1.69 45.35
C PHE A 76 -15.42 2.08 45.92
N LYS A 77 -15.33 3.31 46.40
CA LYS A 77 -14.22 3.84 47.17
C LYS A 77 -14.32 3.48 48.64
N ASP A 78 -15.56 3.44 49.15
CA ASP A 78 -15.85 3.02 50.49
C ASP A 78 -17.17 2.25 50.55
N VAL A 79 -17.22 1.24 51.37
CA VAL A 79 -18.40 0.39 51.63
C VAL A 79 -18.52 0.17 53.12
N ASN A 80 -19.59 0.66 53.74
CA ASN A 80 -19.93 0.44 55.12
C ASN A 80 -21.30 -0.21 55.24
N LEU A 81 -21.40 -1.26 56.04
CA LEU A 81 -22.66 -1.92 56.36
C LEU A 81 -23.03 -1.57 57.79
N GLU A 82 -24.18 -0.96 57.95
CA GLU A 82 -24.73 -0.52 59.24
C GLU A 82 -26.03 -1.25 59.49
N ARG A 83 -26.31 -1.52 60.77
CA ARG A 83 -27.59 -2.09 61.18
C ARG A 83 -28.49 -0.96 61.72
N ASP A 84 -29.71 -0.86 61.22
CA ASP A 84 -30.76 0.04 61.70
C ASP A 84 -32.03 -0.79 62.05
N GLY A 85 -32.07 -1.29 63.31
CA GLY A 85 -33.06 -2.30 63.69
C GLY A 85 -32.83 -3.63 62.98
N ASP A 86 -33.81 -4.09 62.23
CA ASP A 86 -33.70 -5.29 61.39
C ASP A 86 -33.46 -4.97 59.89
N VAL A 87 -33.11 -3.71 59.60
CA VAL A 87 -32.74 -3.24 58.28
C VAL A 87 -31.22 -3.20 58.12
N LEU A 88 -30.73 -3.83 57.07
CA LEU A 88 -29.31 -3.70 56.68
C LEU A 88 -29.12 -2.46 55.78
N VAL A 89 -28.42 -1.47 56.29
CA VAL A 89 -28.06 -0.25 55.52
C VAL A 89 -26.72 -0.40 54.90
N VAL A 90 -26.67 -0.52 53.56
CA VAL A 90 -25.44 -0.57 52.76
C VAL A 90 -25.11 0.86 52.32
N ARG A 91 -24.15 1.48 52.97
CA ARG A 91 -23.68 2.82 52.66
C ARG A 91 -22.42 2.72 51.80
N VAL A 92 -22.51 3.24 50.57
CA VAL A 92 -21.38 3.17 49.62
C VAL A 92 -20.96 4.56 49.18
N VAL A 93 -19.71 4.68 48.84
CA VAL A 93 -19.14 5.83 48.16
C VAL A 93 -18.63 5.35 46.80
N GLU A 94 -19.30 5.78 45.73
CA GLU A 94 -18.91 5.39 44.38
C GLU A 94 -17.55 6.00 43.98
N ARG A 95 -16.76 5.24 43.25
CA ARG A 95 -15.57 5.79 42.57
C ARG A 95 -16.03 6.64 41.40
N GLU A 96 -15.27 7.69 41.12
CA GLU A 96 -15.46 8.53 39.95
C GLU A 96 -15.29 7.69 38.68
N SER A 97 -15.94 8.08 37.59
CA SER A 97 -15.72 7.50 36.27
C SER A 97 -15.01 8.50 35.36
N ILE A 98 -14.37 7.98 34.34
CA ILE A 98 -13.65 8.79 33.37
C ILE A 98 -14.64 9.43 32.39
N ALA A 99 -14.80 10.76 32.45
CA ALA A 99 -15.65 11.53 31.53
C ALA A 99 -14.95 11.71 30.17
N ASP A 100 -13.66 12.05 30.21
CA ASP A 100 -12.86 12.27 29.00
C ASP A 100 -11.37 12.11 29.27
N ILE A 101 -10.62 11.76 28.20
CA ILE A 101 -9.15 11.65 28.23
C ILE A 101 -8.58 12.51 27.11
N THR A 102 -7.76 13.47 27.44
CA THR A 102 -7.13 14.38 26.48
C THR A 102 -5.61 14.29 26.53
N PHE A 103 -4.99 14.51 25.37
CA PHE A 103 -3.54 14.55 25.21
C PHE A 103 -3.10 15.89 24.65
N LYS A 104 -2.01 16.43 25.20
CA LYS A 104 -1.35 17.63 24.68
C LYS A 104 0.15 17.36 24.55
N GLY A 105 0.72 17.73 23.38
CA GLY A 105 2.16 17.64 23.11
C GLY A 105 2.64 16.31 22.52
N ASN A 106 1.76 15.37 22.23
CA ASN A 106 2.03 14.07 21.61
C ASN A 106 2.19 14.22 20.09
N LYS A 107 3.37 14.60 19.62
CA LYS A 107 3.70 14.76 18.19
C LYS A 107 4.16 13.47 17.51
N ALA A 108 4.84 12.59 18.26
CA ALA A 108 5.42 11.34 17.76
C ALA A 108 4.40 10.20 17.67
N LEU A 109 3.38 10.19 18.52
CA LEU A 109 2.32 9.19 18.56
C LEU A 109 0.96 9.88 18.34
N LYS A 110 0.12 9.30 17.49
CA LYS A 110 -1.22 9.85 17.20
C LYS A 110 -2.15 9.66 18.39
N THR A 111 -2.99 10.65 18.64
CA THR A 111 -3.97 10.61 19.73
C THR A 111 -4.90 9.41 19.64
N GLU A 112 -5.33 9.04 18.41
CA GLU A 112 -6.21 7.90 18.18
C GLU A 112 -5.56 6.58 18.61
N ASP A 113 -4.26 6.39 18.31
CA ASP A 113 -3.51 5.18 18.66
C ASP A 113 -3.32 5.09 20.18
N LEU A 114 -3.05 6.22 20.83
CA LEU A 114 -2.94 6.31 22.29
C LEU A 114 -4.28 5.95 22.96
N LEU A 115 -5.39 6.54 22.51
CA LEU A 115 -6.72 6.25 23.05
C LEU A 115 -7.11 4.79 22.86
N LYS A 116 -6.76 4.19 21.71
CA LYS A 116 -7.00 2.77 21.44
C LYS A 116 -6.24 1.88 22.43
N GLY A 117 -4.96 2.13 22.62
CA GLY A 117 -4.13 1.39 23.58
C GLY A 117 -4.63 1.52 25.01
N LEU A 118 -5.09 2.71 25.42
CA LEU A 118 -5.72 2.93 26.73
C LEU A 118 -7.01 2.12 26.91
N LYS A 119 -7.84 2.08 25.87
CA LYS A 119 -9.08 1.31 25.86
C LYS A 119 -8.82 -0.19 26.01
N GLU A 120 -7.81 -0.73 25.34
CA GLU A 120 -7.38 -2.12 25.45
C GLU A 120 -6.87 -2.44 26.88
N ALA A 121 -6.27 -1.45 27.56
CA ALA A 121 -5.86 -1.56 28.96
C ALA A 121 -7.00 -1.35 29.98
N GLY A 122 -8.26 -1.18 29.52
CA GLY A 122 -9.42 -0.93 30.38
C GLY A 122 -9.38 0.45 31.04
N PHE A 123 -8.81 1.45 30.35
CA PHE A 123 -8.72 2.84 30.79
C PHE A 123 -9.29 3.75 29.71
N ALA A 124 -10.61 3.91 29.71
CA ALA A 124 -11.34 4.61 28.66
C ALA A 124 -12.50 5.44 29.23
N LYS A 125 -13.07 6.30 28.42
CA LYS A 125 -14.29 7.03 28.74
C LYS A 125 -15.40 6.08 29.18
N GLY A 126 -16.02 6.37 30.31
CA GLY A 126 -17.08 5.56 30.93
C GLY A 126 -16.58 4.51 31.93
N GLU A 127 -15.29 4.17 31.91
CA GLU A 127 -14.68 3.25 32.88
C GLU A 127 -14.50 3.90 34.26
N VAL A 128 -14.42 3.07 35.30
CA VAL A 128 -14.18 3.53 36.67
C VAL A 128 -12.75 4.01 36.81
N PHE A 129 -12.58 5.22 37.30
CA PHE A 129 -11.27 5.80 37.57
C PHE A 129 -10.57 5.10 38.74
N ASN A 130 -9.31 4.78 38.56
CA ASN A 130 -8.45 4.19 39.56
C ASN A 130 -7.03 4.76 39.40
N GLU A 131 -6.52 5.36 40.46
CA GLU A 131 -5.18 5.99 40.49
C GLU A 131 -4.06 5.00 40.17
N ALA A 132 -4.14 3.77 40.70
CA ALA A 132 -3.15 2.74 40.40
C ALA A 132 -3.20 2.30 38.91
N LYS A 133 -4.38 2.36 38.25
CA LYS A 133 -4.46 2.16 36.80
C LYS A 133 -3.84 3.35 36.04
N LEU A 134 -4.08 4.58 36.49
CA LEU A 134 -3.48 5.78 35.87
C LEU A 134 -1.96 5.70 35.90
N ASP A 135 -1.37 5.29 37.03
CA ASP A 135 0.08 5.11 37.12
C ASP A 135 0.60 4.04 36.17
N LYS A 136 -0.06 2.89 36.10
CA LYS A 136 0.31 1.81 35.16
C LYS A 136 0.25 2.27 33.72
N VAL A 137 -0.81 2.96 33.34
CA VAL A 137 -1.00 3.52 32.01
C VAL A 137 0.07 4.56 31.69
N THR A 138 0.36 5.44 32.63
CA THR A 138 1.43 6.46 32.49
C THR A 138 2.79 5.80 32.28
N GLN A 139 3.10 4.72 32.99
CA GLN A 139 4.33 3.94 32.79
C GLN A 139 4.35 3.24 31.43
N GLU A 140 3.22 2.71 30.97
CA GLU A 140 3.13 2.08 29.65
C GLU A 140 3.30 3.10 28.51
N LEU A 141 2.65 4.26 28.61
CA LEU A 141 2.87 5.39 27.70
C LEU A 141 4.36 5.77 27.64
N ARG A 142 5.01 5.89 28.82
CA ARG A 142 6.44 6.18 28.87
C ARG A 142 7.29 5.11 28.18
N ARG A 143 6.95 3.82 28.34
CA ARG A 143 7.63 2.72 27.63
C ARG A 143 7.47 2.80 26.12
N GLN A 144 6.28 3.16 25.63
CA GLN A 144 6.03 3.33 24.19
C GLN A 144 6.87 4.50 23.62
N TYR A 145 6.99 5.60 24.33
CA TYR A 145 7.85 6.70 23.92
C TYR A 145 9.34 6.33 23.96
N PHE A 146 9.77 5.55 24.95
CA PHE A 146 11.14 5.02 24.99
C PHE A 146 11.44 4.07 23.82
N ALA A 147 10.46 3.24 23.42
CA ALA A 147 10.60 2.38 22.26
C ALA A 147 10.79 3.19 20.95
N ASN A 148 10.32 4.43 20.92
CA ASN A 148 10.49 5.38 19.82
C ASN A 148 11.69 6.34 20.03
N GLY A 149 12.61 6.03 20.96
CA GLY A 149 13.83 6.81 21.19
C GLY A 149 13.64 8.12 21.95
N LYS A 150 12.45 8.37 22.50
CA LYS A 150 12.13 9.61 23.24
C LYS A 150 12.45 9.48 24.74
N TYR A 151 13.72 9.35 25.08
CA TYR A 151 14.16 9.13 26.46
C TYR A 151 14.03 10.35 27.38
N GLY A 152 13.91 11.55 26.82
CA GLY A 152 13.65 12.80 27.50
C GLY A 152 12.19 13.06 27.87
N ILE A 153 11.29 12.10 27.56
CA ILE A 153 9.85 12.23 27.77
C ILE A 153 9.48 12.57 29.21
N ARG A 154 8.60 13.53 29.36
CA ARG A 154 7.88 13.82 30.61
C ARG A 154 6.40 13.71 30.34
N ILE A 155 5.69 12.96 31.15
CA ILE A 155 4.24 12.76 31.07
C ILE A 155 3.68 13.12 32.45
N ASP A 156 2.88 14.17 32.45
CA ASP A 156 2.24 14.69 33.66
C ASP A 156 0.73 14.53 33.51
N PRO A 157 0.13 13.49 34.10
CA PRO A 157 -1.32 13.31 34.12
C PRO A 157 -1.94 14.28 35.13
N LYS A 158 -2.96 15.02 34.71
CA LYS A 158 -3.74 15.89 35.57
C LYS A 158 -5.19 15.36 35.62
N VAL A 159 -5.63 15.00 36.81
CA VAL A 159 -7.00 14.57 37.08
C VAL A 159 -7.80 15.77 37.55
N VAL A 160 -8.89 16.06 36.89
CA VAL A 160 -9.81 17.14 37.23
C VAL A 160 -11.18 16.54 37.56
N PRO A 161 -11.61 16.58 38.83
CA PRO A 161 -12.94 16.13 39.20
C PRO A 161 -14.01 17.08 38.66
N LEU A 162 -15.18 16.52 38.30
CA LEU A 162 -16.36 17.22 37.87
C LEU A 162 -17.52 16.97 38.87
N ASP A 163 -18.54 17.81 38.83
CA ASP A 163 -19.65 17.80 39.81
C ASP A 163 -20.54 16.53 39.74
N ASP A 164 -20.48 15.78 38.66
CA ASP A 164 -21.31 14.60 38.38
C ASP A 164 -20.68 13.25 38.78
N ASN A 165 -19.72 13.25 39.72
CA ASN A 165 -18.94 12.08 40.12
C ASN A 165 -18.10 11.50 38.97
N THR A 166 -17.61 12.35 38.09
CA THR A 166 -16.73 11.99 36.99
C THR A 166 -15.39 12.75 37.08
N VAL A 167 -14.40 12.26 36.35
CA VAL A 167 -13.09 12.92 36.23
C VAL A 167 -12.69 13.07 34.78
N THR A 168 -12.08 14.19 34.45
CA THR A 168 -11.36 14.36 33.19
C THR A 168 -9.87 14.21 33.43
N ILE A 169 -9.21 13.45 32.56
CA ILE A 169 -7.77 13.19 32.64
C ILE A 169 -7.08 13.86 31.49
N ALA A 170 -6.19 14.79 31.79
CA ALA A 170 -5.37 15.49 30.81
C ALA A 170 -3.92 15.06 30.93
N PHE A 171 -3.38 14.39 29.89
CA PHE A 171 -1.98 14.05 29.80
C PHE A 171 -1.22 15.20 29.13
N SER A 172 -0.35 15.89 29.89
CA SER A 172 0.58 16.86 29.33
C SER A 172 1.90 16.16 29.03
N ILE A 173 2.26 16.13 27.75
CA ILE A 173 3.42 15.38 27.24
C ILE A 173 4.45 16.36 26.71
N VAL A 174 5.68 16.25 27.22
CA VAL A 174 6.86 16.91 26.69
C VAL A 174 7.79 15.82 26.17
N GLU A 175 7.81 15.62 24.85
CA GLU A 175 8.48 14.46 24.24
C GLU A 175 10.00 14.51 24.31
N GLY A 176 10.59 15.70 24.39
CA GLY A 176 12.02 15.88 24.22
C GLY A 176 12.51 15.57 22.79
N GLU A 177 13.80 15.68 22.58
CA GLU A 177 14.40 15.25 21.31
C GLU A 177 14.55 13.73 21.27
N ALA A 178 14.55 13.16 20.06
CA ALA A 178 14.86 11.75 19.90
C ALA A 178 16.37 11.54 20.03
N ALA A 179 16.77 10.53 20.81
CA ALA A 179 18.17 10.20 20.96
C ALA A 179 18.76 9.69 19.62
N ARG A 180 19.92 10.22 19.23
CA ARG A 180 20.59 9.93 17.96
C ARG A 180 21.70 8.92 18.13
N ILE A 181 21.84 8.02 17.16
CA ILE A 181 22.88 7.00 17.17
C ILE A 181 24.19 7.61 16.75
N ARG A 182 25.14 7.70 17.68
CA ARG A 182 26.51 8.16 17.37
C ARG A 182 27.39 7.08 16.81
N GLN A 183 27.21 5.85 17.31
CA GLN A 183 28.07 4.74 16.91
C GLN A 183 27.32 3.40 17.05
N ILE A 184 27.58 2.52 16.09
CA ILE A 184 27.19 1.11 16.11
C ILE A 184 28.46 0.29 15.93
N ASN A 185 28.86 -0.41 16.99
CA ASN A 185 30.03 -1.29 17.02
C ASN A 185 29.56 -2.74 16.95
N ILE A 186 30.18 -3.53 16.09
CA ILE A 186 30.03 -4.99 16.05
C ILE A 186 31.35 -5.57 16.46
N ILE A 187 31.40 -6.41 17.49
CA ILE A 187 32.62 -7.01 18.03
C ILE A 187 32.53 -8.50 17.88
N GLY A 188 33.62 -9.11 17.35
CA GLY A 188 33.71 -10.55 17.10
C GLY A 188 33.57 -10.92 15.63
N ASN A 189 33.25 -9.97 14.74
CA ASN A 189 33.22 -10.17 13.30
C ASN A 189 34.62 -10.23 12.72
N LYS A 190 34.90 -11.33 12.01
CA LYS A 190 36.17 -11.58 11.30
C LYS A 190 35.97 -11.78 9.80
N VAL A 191 34.82 -12.34 9.44
CA VAL A 191 34.50 -12.73 8.05
C VAL A 191 33.90 -11.59 7.25
N PHE A 192 33.00 -10.83 7.88
CA PHE A 192 32.38 -9.67 7.24
C PHE A 192 32.84 -8.37 7.89
N THR A 193 33.02 -7.36 7.11
CA THR A 193 33.32 -6.01 7.61
C THR A 193 32.11 -5.38 8.28
N ASP A 194 32.32 -4.47 9.21
CA ASP A 194 31.26 -3.68 9.85
C ASP A 194 30.35 -2.99 8.82
N LYS A 195 30.94 -2.53 7.72
CA LYS A 195 30.19 -1.88 6.63
C LYS A 195 29.22 -2.85 5.95
N GLU A 196 29.66 -4.05 5.64
CA GLU A 196 28.82 -5.10 5.00
C GLU A 196 27.71 -5.58 5.95
N LEU A 197 27.99 -5.70 7.24
CA LEU A 197 27.02 -6.11 8.24
C LEU A 197 25.94 -5.06 8.44
N ARG A 198 26.31 -3.78 8.44
CA ARG A 198 25.38 -2.65 8.61
C ARG A 198 24.64 -2.26 7.32
N GLU A 199 24.98 -2.81 6.17
CA GLU A 199 24.36 -2.47 4.89
C GLU A 199 22.82 -2.63 4.89
N ASN A 200 22.32 -3.65 5.61
CA ASN A 200 20.91 -3.96 5.71
C ASN A 200 20.24 -3.46 7.01
N PHE A 201 20.97 -2.70 7.83
CA PHE A 201 20.42 -2.13 9.05
C PHE A 201 19.46 -0.99 8.74
N LYS A 202 18.36 -0.95 9.48
CA LYS A 202 17.43 0.19 9.50
C LYS A 202 17.95 1.34 10.33
N LEU A 203 18.80 1.04 11.32
CA LEU A 203 19.48 2.03 12.14
C LEU A 203 20.81 2.41 11.50
N SER A 204 21.13 3.72 11.50
CA SER A 204 22.38 4.23 10.97
C SER A 204 22.90 5.40 11.81
N THR A 205 24.18 5.69 11.69
CA THR A 205 24.75 6.95 12.19
C THR A 205 24.25 8.14 11.35
N PRO A 206 24.24 9.38 11.88
CA PRO A 206 23.77 10.55 11.15
C PRO A 206 24.45 10.72 9.79
N ASN A 207 23.65 10.98 8.77
CA ASN A 207 24.10 11.28 7.42
C ASN A 207 23.25 12.42 6.83
N TRP A 208 23.61 12.93 5.65
CA TRP A 208 22.92 14.07 5.04
C TRP A 208 21.43 13.84 4.74
N LEU A 209 20.97 12.55 4.71
CA LEU A 209 19.56 12.17 4.50
C LEU A 209 18.81 11.93 5.82
N SER A 210 19.49 11.96 6.97
CA SER A 210 18.88 11.65 8.27
C SER A 210 17.75 12.60 8.64
N TRP A 211 17.79 13.84 8.14
CA TRP A 211 16.68 14.80 8.33
C TRP A 211 15.36 14.33 7.70
N PHE A 212 15.44 13.46 6.68
CA PHE A 212 14.28 12.95 5.96
C PHE A 212 13.86 11.55 6.43
N ASN A 213 14.78 10.59 6.54
CA ASN A 213 14.48 9.19 6.82
C ASN A 213 14.50 8.82 8.32
N LYS A 214 15.04 9.69 9.18
CA LYS A 214 15.13 9.51 10.63
C LYS A 214 15.74 8.15 11.05
N ASN A 215 16.66 7.61 10.26
CA ASN A 215 17.33 6.33 10.55
C ASN A 215 18.40 6.46 11.63
N ASP A 216 18.84 7.69 11.92
CA ASP A 216 19.73 8.04 13.00
C ASP A 216 19.03 8.10 14.39
N GLN A 217 17.70 8.00 14.42
CA GLN A 217 16.95 7.98 15.67
C GLN A 217 16.83 6.54 16.19
N TYR A 218 17.29 6.35 17.44
CA TYR A 218 17.25 5.04 18.06
C TYR A 218 15.82 4.56 18.29
N SER A 219 15.59 3.28 17.97
CA SER A 219 14.36 2.55 18.26
C SER A 219 14.70 1.11 18.62
N LYS A 220 14.19 0.64 19.78
CA LYS A 220 14.38 -0.74 20.24
C LYS A 220 13.82 -1.76 19.23
N GLN A 221 12.69 -1.44 18.60
CA GLN A 221 12.07 -2.29 17.60
C GLN A 221 12.93 -2.40 16.32
N LYS A 222 13.49 -1.27 15.85
CA LYS A 222 14.41 -1.28 14.70
C LYS A 222 15.67 -2.08 15.02
N LEU A 223 16.23 -1.90 16.23
CA LEU A 223 17.40 -2.67 16.66
C LEU A 223 17.13 -4.17 16.68
N GLY A 224 15.97 -4.61 17.18
CA GLY A 224 15.56 -6.02 17.12
C GLY A 224 15.52 -6.56 15.70
N GLY A 225 15.00 -5.78 14.74
CA GLY A 225 15.01 -6.12 13.31
C GLY A 225 16.43 -6.19 12.73
N ASP A 226 17.32 -5.27 13.13
CA ASP A 226 18.71 -5.24 12.69
C ASP A 226 19.50 -6.45 13.22
N LEU A 227 19.26 -6.87 14.47
CA LEU A 227 19.86 -8.09 15.03
C LEU A 227 19.40 -9.35 14.29
N GLU A 228 18.13 -9.42 13.90
CA GLU A 228 17.65 -10.56 13.09
C GLU A 228 18.21 -10.51 11.65
N SER A 229 18.38 -9.31 11.09
CA SER A 229 19.06 -9.15 9.79
C SER A 229 20.52 -9.61 9.86
N LEU A 230 21.20 -9.29 10.96
CA LEU A 230 22.57 -9.75 11.22
C LEU A 230 22.64 -11.29 11.33
N ARG A 231 21.74 -11.89 12.12
CA ARG A 231 21.64 -13.36 12.23
C ARG A 231 21.35 -14.00 10.87
N SER A 232 20.41 -13.46 10.13
CA SER A 232 20.05 -13.97 8.80
C SER A 232 21.22 -13.90 7.84
N LYS A 233 22.00 -12.82 7.85
CA LYS A 233 23.17 -12.69 6.97
C LYS A 233 24.20 -13.78 7.24
N TYR A 234 24.53 -14.08 8.49
CA TYR A 234 25.47 -15.14 8.83
C TYR A 234 24.90 -16.54 8.49
N GLN A 235 23.67 -16.81 8.89
CA GLN A 235 23.05 -18.13 8.65
C GLN A 235 22.76 -18.39 7.16
N ASP A 236 22.58 -17.36 6.36
CA ASP A 236 22.42 -17.48 4.91
C ASP A 236 23.76 -17.69 4.17
N ASN A 237 24.88 -17.42 4.85
CA ASN A 237 26.23 -17.66 4.36
C ASN A 237 26.94 -18.85 5.02
N GLY A 238 26.16 -19.75 5.64
CA GLY A 238 26.67 -21.02 6.14
C GLY A 238 27.03 -21.06 7.63
N TYR A 239 26.96 -19.94 8.35
CA TYR A 239 27.35 -19.86 9.77
C TYR A 239 26.19 -20.27 10.68
N LEU A 240 25.96 -21.57 10.81
CA LEU A 240 24.83 -22.12 11.58
C LEU A 240 24.92 -21.82 13.09
N ASP A 241 26.14 -21.91 13.64
CA ASP A 241 26.41 -21.70 15.05
C ASP A 241 26.49 -20.20 15.43
N PHE A 242 26.19 -19.28 14.48
CA PHE A 242 26.17 -17.84 14.73
C PHE A 242 25.19 -17.47 15.83
N HIS A 243 25.64 -16.72 16.80
CA HIS A 243 24.79 -16.13 17.82
C HIS A 243 25.28 -14.75 18.27
N VAL A 244 24.33 -13.97 18.76
CA VAL A 244 24.60 -12.69 19.40
C VAL A 244 24.76 -12.94 20.90
N GLU A 245 25.97 -12.73 21.41
CA GLU A 245 26.32 -12.92 22.82
C GLU A 245 25.62 -11.88 23.72
N SER A 246 25.76 -10.63 23.32
CA SER A 246 25.16 -9.52 24.06
C SER A 246 24.94 -8.30 23.17
N THR A 247 23.97 -7.48 23.56
CA THR A 247 23.71 -6.19 22.94
C THR A 247 23.63 -5.14 24.03
N GLN A 248 24.56 -4.20 24.01
CA GLN A 248 24.65 -3.10 24.98
C GLN A 248 24.21 -1.80 24.29
N VAL A 249 23.31 -1.08 24.91
CA VAL A 249 22.85 0.24 24.46
C VAL A 249 23.12 1.24 25.57
N SER A 250 24.08 2.12 25.35
CA SER A 250 24.45 3.19 26.29
C SER A 250 23.88 4.51 25.79
N ILE A 251 23.24 5.24 26.70
CA ILE A 251 22.61 6.53 26.44
C ILE A 251 23.33 7.56 27.27
N THR A 252 23.69 8.70 26.67
CA THR A 252 24.33 9.79 27.37
C THR A 252 23.43 10.40 28.47
N PRO A 253 23.99 11.01 29.53
CA PRO A 253 23.20 11.58 30.65
C PRO A 253 22.19 12.64 30.18
N ASP A 254 22.51 13.40 29.14
CA ASP A 254 21.62 14.38 28.47
C ASP A 254 20.54 13.75 27.60
N LYS A 255 20.57 12.41 27.44
CA LYS A 255 19.64 11.61 26.62
C LYS A 255 19.61 11.97 25.11
N ALA A 256 20.67 12.63 24.65
CA ALA A 256 20.78 13.08 23.25
C ALA A 256 21.43 12.03 22.35
N ASP A 257 22.42 11.28 22.86
CA ASP A 257 23.24 10.37 22.08
C ASP A 257 23.13 8.91 22.54
N VAL A 258 23.19 7.98 21.58
CA VAL A 258 23.13 6.53 21.81
C VAL A 258 24.33 5.85 21.18
N TYR A 259 24.96 4.96 21.92
CA TYR A 259 26.02 4.07 21.50
C TYR A 259 25.51 2.63 21.58
N ILE A 260 25.67 1.88 20.50
CA ILE A 260 25.22 0.49 20.40
C ILE A 260 26.45 -0.38 20.21
N THR A 261 26.61 -1.40 21.07
CA THR A 261 27.67 -2.40 20.94
C THR A 261 27.01 -3.79 20.87
N ILE A 262 27.30 -4.53 19.82
CA ILE A 262 26.79 -5.86 19.55
C ILE A 262 27.96 -6.83 19.56
N ASN A 263 28.01 -7.73 20.56
CA ASN A 263 29.01 -8.76 20.64
C ASN A 263 28.46 -10.04 19.99
N ILE A 264 29.22 -10.60 19.05
CA ILE A 264 28.83 -11.78 18.28
C ILE A 264 29.89 -12.86 18.32
N THR A 265 29.42 -14.09 18.14
CA THR A 265 30.27 -15.25 17.82
C THR A 265 29.81 -15.80 16.47
N GLU A 266 30.73 -15.82 15.48
CA GLU A 266 30.41 -16.22 14.10
C GLU A 266 30.17 -17.71 13.94
N GLY A 267 30.94 -18.52 14.65
CA GLY A 267 30.96 -19.99 14.50
C GLY A 267 31.69 -20.43 13.23
N ASP A 268 31.57 -21.71 12.90
CA ASP A 268 32.13 -22.31 11.70
C ASP A 268 31.16 -22.18 10.49
N GLN A 269 31.73 -22.15 9.29
CA GLN A 269 30.99 -22.15 8.04
C GLN A 269 30.73 -23.58 7.58
N TYR A 270 29.45 -23.91 7.29
CA TYR A 270 29.02 -25.27 6.90
C TYR A 270 28.58 -25.30 5.43
N THR A 271 28.93 -26.42 4.78
CA THR A 271 28.51 -26.75 3.41
C THR A 271 27.52 -27.94 3.45
N LEU A 272 26.54 -27.92 2.56
CA LEU A 272 25.56 -28.99 2.42
C LEU A 272 26.22 -30.22 1.78
N SER A 273 26.29 -31.33 2.54
CA SER A 273 26.81 -32.61 2.05
C SER A 273 25.77 -33.47 1.35
N ASP A 274 24.52 -33.37 1.81
CA ASP A 274 23.42 -34.18 1.27
C ASP A 274 22.07 -33.51 1.58
N VAL A 275 21.09 -33.72 0.69
CA VAL A 275 19.72 -33.22 0.85
C VAL A 275 18.74 -34.35 0.55
N LYS A 276 17.91 -34.73 1.53
CA LYS A 276 16.97 -35.84 1.46
C LYS A 276 15.54 -35.40 1.72
N LEU A 277 14.61 -36.09 1.06
CA LEU A 277 13.19 -36.09 1.42
C LEU A 277 12.88 -37.43 2.12
N ALA A 278 12.15 -37.36 3.22
CA ALA A 278 11.72 -38.53 3.99
C ALA A 278 10.27 -38.32 4.49
N GLY A 279 9.66 -39.39 5.00
CA GLY A 279 8.30 -39.39 5.48
C GLY A 279 7.31 -39.92 4.46
N LYS A 280 6.05 -39.49 4.53
CA LYS A 280 4.97 -39.96 3.64
C LYS A 280 4.89 -39.07 2.40
N LEU A 281 5.50 -39.51 1.30
CA LEU A 281 5.48 -38.80 0.03
C LEU A 281 4.24 -39.20 -0.78
N ILE A 282 3.27 -38.30 -0.92
CA ILE A 282 2.03 -38.51 -1.70
C ILE A 282 2.15 -37.98 -3.13
N VAL A 283 3.11 -37.10 -3.35
CA VAL A 283 3.51 -36.58 -4.66
C VAL A 283 4.80 -37.28 -5.05
N PRO A 284 5.04 -37.64 -6.32
CA PRO A 284 6.29 -38.26 -6.74
C PRO A 284 7.51 -37.48 -6.23
N GLN A 285 8.48 -38.22 -5.72
CA GLN A 285 9.67 -37.63 -5.09
C GLN A 285 10.40 -36.66 -6.03
N GLU A 286 10.47 -36.98 -7.31
CA GLU A 286 11.09 -36.16 -8.34
C GLU A 286 10.41 -34.80 -8.49
N GLU A 287 9.09 -34.77 -8.35
CA GLU A 287 8.30 -33.56 -8.43
C GLU A 287 8.50 -32.68 -7.18
N LEU A 288 8.56 -33.29 -5.99
CA LEU A 288 8.88 -32.58 -4.77
C LEU A 288 10.32 -32.06 -4.77
N PHE A 289 11.27 -32.78 -5.36
CA PHE A 289 12.64 -32.34 -5.51
C PHE A 289 12.75 -31.07 -6.40
N LYS A 290 11.83 -30.85 -7.33
CA LYS A 290 11.78 -29.56 -8.09
C LYS A 290 11.48 -28.35 -7.21
N GLN A 291 10.85 -28.58 -6.05
CA GLN A 291 10.57 -27.53 -5.06
C GLN A 291 11.74 -27.26 -4.13
N VAL A 292 12.74 -28.15 -4.11
CA VAL A 292 13.93 -28.07 -3.26
C VAL A 292 14.96 -27.14 -3.93
N ILE A 293 15.20 -25.99 -3.31
CA ILE A 293 16.21 -25.03 -3.80
C ILE A 293 17.57 -25.21 -3.16
N THR A 294 17.64 -25.91 -2.02
CA THR A 294 18.90 -26.28 -1.38
C THR A 294 19.62 -27.35 -2.21
N ARG A 295 20.90 -27.15 -2.50
CA ARG A 295 21.68 -28.09 -3.35
C ARG A 295 22.90 -28.59 -2.61
N ARG A 296 23.30 -29.84 -2.91
CA ARG A 296 24.54 -30.42 -2.44
C ARG A 296 25.74 -29.56 -2.88
N ASP A 297 26.78 -29.55 -2.09
CA ASP A 297 28.04 -28.84 -2.31
C ASP A 297 27.91 -27.32 -2.38
N THR A 298 26.78 -26.76 -1.86
CA THR A 298 26.58 -25.31 -1.67
C THR A 298 26.68 -24.97 -0.19
N LEU A 299 26.91 -23.70 0.10
CA LEU A 299 26.86 -23.20 1.47
C LEU A 299 25.46 -23.37 2.04
N PHE A 300 25.38 -23.72 3.31
CA PHE A 300 24.10 -23.73 4.03
C PHE A 300 23.48 -22.33 4.01
N SER A 301 22.16 -22.24 3.78
CA SER A 301 21.39 -21.01 3.87
C SER A 301 20.05 -21.26 4.54
N ARG A 302 19.83 -20.64 5.70
CA ARG A 302 18.55 -20.72 6.43
C ARG A 302 17.38 -20.25 5.57
N LYS A 303 17.58 -19.19 4.81
CA LYS A 303 16.58 -18.67 3.86
C LYS A 303 16.17 -19.73 2.83
N GLN A 304 17.14 -20.42 2.23
CA GLN A 304 16.86 -21.49 1.26
C GLN A 304 16.14 -22.67 1.90
N VAL A 305 16.54 -23.06 3.12
CA VAL A 305 15.88 -24.13 3.87
C VAL A 305 14.42 -23.78 4.17
N THR A 306 14.16 -22.61 4.72
CA THR A 306 12.80 -22.13 5.01
C THR A 306 11.96 -22.02 3.74
N GLN A 307 12.54 -21.51 2.67
CA GLN A 307 11.84 -21.40 1.39
C GLN A 307 11.55 -22.79 0.79
N THR A 308 12.47 -23.73 0.89
CA THR A 308 12.23 -25.13 0.46
C THR A 308 11.10 -25.77 1.25
N THR A 309 11.13 -25.63 2.58
CA THR A 309 10.04 -26.11 3.45
C THR A 309 8.70 -25.53 3.00
N LYS A 310 8.65 -24.22 2.81
CA LYS A 310 7.44 -23.54 2.33
C LYS A 310 7.00 -24.05 0.96
N ASN A 311 7.89 -24.16 -0.01
CA ASN A 311 7.58 -24.61 -1.37
C ASN A 311 6.97 -26.03 -1.37
N ILE A 312 7.53 -26.93 -0.55
CA ILE A 312 7.02 -28.31 -0.42
C ILE A 312 5.63 -28.29 0.25
N THR A 313 5.46 -27.52 1.33
CA THR A 313 4.18 -27.37 2.01
C THR A 313 3.12 -26.79 1.07
N ASP A 314 3.45 -25.72 0.34
CA ASP A 314 2.55 -25.10 -0.63
C ASP A 314 2.15 -26.09 -1.74
N ARG A 315 3.12 -26.88 -2.27
CA ARG A 315 2.85 -27.90 -3.29
C ARG A 315 1.90 -29.00 -2.79
N LEU A 316 2.06 -29.45 -1.53
CA LEU A 316 1.15 -30.39 -0.90
C LEU A 316 -0.22 -29.77 -0.64
N GLY A 317 -0.25 -28.51 -0.21
CA GLY A 317 -1.47 -27.73 -0.02
C GLY A 317 -2.28 -27.59 -1.30
N ASP A 318 -1.63 -27.52 -2.46
CA ASP A 318 -2.32 -27.45 -3.76
C ASP A 318 -2.98 -28.78 -4.16
N GLU A 319 -2.53 -29.90 -3.59
CA GLU A 319 -3.15 -31.23 -3.74
C GLU A 319 -4.23 -31.52 -2.68
N GLY A 320 -4.58 -30.55 -1.86
CA GLY A 320 -5.62 -30.67 -0.84
C GLY A 320 -5.10 -30.99 0.56
N TYR A 321 -3.81 -31.03 0.78
CA TYR A 321 -3.21 -31.33 2.09
C TYR A 321 -2.87 -30.04 2.84
N ALA A 322 -3.89 -29.31 3.26
CA ALA A 322 -3.77 -27.98 3.88
C ALA A 322 -2.97 -27.97 5.20
N PHE A 323 -2.94 -29.09 5.89
CA PHE A 323 -2.25 -29.23 7.17
C PHE A 323 -0.91 -29.99 7.04
N ALA A 324 -0.38 -30.07 5.83
CA ALA A 324 0.93 -30.69 5.60
C ALA A 324 2.00 -30.00 6.44
N ASN A 325 2.76 -30.79 7.14
CA ASN A 325 3.90 -30.36 7.93
C ASN A 325 5.20 -30.86 7.31
N VAL A 326 6.13 -29.95 7.09
CA VAL A 326 7.45 -30.27 6.54
C VAL A 326 8.52 -29.76 7.49
N ASN A 327 9.19 -30.68 8.17
CA ASN A 327 10.23 -30.35 9.12
C ASN A 327 11.61 -30.56 8.51
N SER A 328 12.43 -29.52 8.49
CA SER A 328 13.83 -29.60 8.09
C SER A 328 14.72 -29.96 9.28
N VAL A 329 15.40 -31.06 9.21
CA VAL A 329 16.32 -31.55 10.28
C VAL A 329 17.75 -31.51 9.76
N PRO A 330 18.57 -30.56 10.21
CA PRO A 330 20.00 -30.55 9.92
C PRO A 330 20.74 -31.51 10.83
N LYS A 331 21.61 -32.32 10.25
CA LYS A 331 22.58 -33.15 10.96
C LYS A 331 23.98 -32.65 10.70
N LEU A 332 24.62 -32.11 11.75
CA LEU A 332 25.90 -31.45 11.71
C LEU A 332 27.05 -32.41 11.86
N ASP A 333 28.04 -32.39 10.98
CA ASP A 333 29.37 -32.94 11.14
C ASP A 333 30.35 -31.79 11.38
N ARG A 334 30.56 -31.47 12.64
CA ARG A 334 31.42 -30.38 13.08
C ARG A 334 32.87 -30.54 12.69
N LYS A 335 33.35 -31.82 12.63
CA LYS A 335 34.74 -32.10 12.29
C LYS A 335 35.06 -31.75 10.85
N ASN A 336 34.14 -32.07 9.93
CA ASN A 336 34.31 -31.86 8.51
C ASN A 336 33.62 -30.56 8.02
N ARG A 337 32.92 -29.82 8.91
CA ARG A 337 32.12 -28.61 8.59
C ARG A 337 31.06 -28.87 7.54
N LEU A 338 30.43 -30.04 7.64
CA LEU A 338 29.37 -30.47 6.74
C LEU A 338 28.04 -30.53 7.45
N VAL A 339 26.96 -30.25 6.71
CA VAL A 339 25.60 -30.45 7.18
C VAL A 339 24.79 -31.28 6.18
N SER A 340 24.20 -32.36 6.62
CA SER A 340 23.24 -33.14 5.85
C SER A 340 21.83 -32.70 6.27
N LEU A 341 20.97 -32.40 5.29
CA LEU A 341 19.63 -31.85 5.51
C LEU A 341 18.57 -32.85 5.09
N THR A 342 17.67 -33.21 6.01
CA THR A 342 16.53 -34.07 5.70
C THR A 342 15.23 -33.31 5.91
N TYR A 343 14.39 -33.24 4.88
CA TYR A 343 13.03 -32.71 4.96
C TYR A 343 12.06 -33.85 5.22
N TYR A 344 11.51 -33.91 6.42
CA TYR A 344 10.49 -34.88 6.81
C TYR A 344 9.11 -34.33 6.44
N VAL A 345 8.45 -35.04 5.54
CA VAL A 345 7.13 -34.70 5.00
C VAL A 345 6.06 -35.51 5.71
N ASP A 346 5.13 -34.80 6.35
CA ASP A 346 3.89 -35.39 6.86
C ASP A 346 2.71 -34.62 6.21
N PRO A 347 2.03 -35.20 5.22
CA PRO A 347 0.95 -34.53 4.51
C PRO A 347 -0.34 -34.39 5.34
N GLY A 348 -0.53 -35.15 6.39
CA GLY A 348 -1.82 -35.22 7.09
C GLY A 348 -2.91 -35.86 6.23
N GLN A 349 -4.15 -35.35 6.38
CA GLN A 349 -5.32 -35.79 5.62
C GLN A 349 -5.65 -34.78 4.50
N ARG A 350 -6.28 -35.26 3.42
CA ARG A 350 -6.81 -34.39 2.35
C ARG A 350 -8.09 -33.73 2.83
N VAL A 351 -8.22 -32.44 2.56
CA VAL A 351 -9.30 -31.60 3.07
C VAL A 351 -10.06 -30.97 1.92
N TYR A 352 -11.40 -30.92 2.05
CA TYR A 352 -12.31 -30.36 1.07
C TYR A 352 -12.93 -29.07 1.60
N VAL A 353 -13.17 -28.10 0.70
CA VAL A 353 -13.87 -26.85 1.04
C VAL A 353 -15.37 -27.12 1.04
N ARG A 354 -16.02 -26.99 2.19
CA ARG A 354 -17.48 -27.13 2.32
C ARG A 354 -18.17 -25.86 1.78
N ARG A 355 -17.79 -24.69 2.28
CA ARG A 355 -18.37 -23.39 1.91
C ARG A 355 -17.33 -22.29 1.90
N ILE A 356 -17.62 -21.27 1.08
CA ILE A 356 -16.87 -20.02 1.07
C ILE A 356 -17.80 -18.91 1.57
N ASN A 357 -17.49 -18.37 2.73
CA ASN A 357 -18.29 -17.36 3.41
C ASN A 357 -17.63 -15.97 3.29
N TYR A 358 -18.46 -14.93 3.25
CA TYR A 358 -18.02 -13.54 3.17
C TYR A 358 -18.58 -12.76 4.35
N PHE A 359 -17.73 -11.96 5.00
CA PHE A 359 -18.08 -11.15 6.16
C PHE A 359 -17.55 -9.73 6.01
N GLY A 360 -18.31 -8.75 6.52
CA GLY A 360 -17.90 -7.34 6.54
C GLY A 360 -18.18 -6.57 5.24
N ASN A 361 -18.81 -7.19 4.25
CA ASN A 361 -19.19 -6.56 2.98
C ASN A 361 -20.60 -5.93 3.07
N ALA A 362 -20.72 -4.86 3.86
CA ALA A 362 -22.01 -4.19 4.10
C ALA A 362 -22.60 -3.51 2.85
N LYS A 363 -21.75 -3.05 1.93
CA LYS A 363 -22.14 -2.36 0.68
C LYS A 363 -21.91 -3.22 -0.55
N THR A 364 -20.78 -3.94 -0.59
CA THR A 364 -20.39 -4.77 -1.74
C THR A 364 -21.24 -6.05 -1.76
N ARG A 365 -21.84 -6.34 -2.91
CA ARG A 365 -22.65 -7.54 -3.08
C ARG A 365 -21.76 -8.79 -3.07
N ASP A 366 -22.28 -9.90 -2.55
CA ASP A 366 -21.59 -11.20 -2.50
C ASP A 366 -21.10 -11.66 -3.86
N GLU A 367 -21.91 -11.45 -4.91
CA GLU A 367 -21.57 -11.81 -6.29
C GLU A 367 -20.24 -11.18 -6.75
N VAL A 368 -19.94 -9.94 -6.28
CA VAL A 368 -18.70 -9.22 -6.61
C VAL A 368 -17.50 -9.90 -5.98
N MET A 369 -17.64 -10.45 -4.79
CA MET A 369 -16.58 -11.19 -4.13
C MET A 369 -16.46 -12.60 -4.68
N ARG A 370 -17.59 -13.27 -4.90
CA ARG A 370 -17.66 -14.67 -5.36
C ARG A 370 -17.01 -14.87 -6.73
N ARG A 371 -17.19 -13.95 -7.68
CA ARG A 371 -16.57 -14.02 -9.00
C ARG A 371 -15.04 -13.91 -8.99
N GLU A 372 -14.47 -13.37 -7.91
CA GLU A 372 -13.02 -13.29 -7.73
C GLU A 372 -12.40 -14.58 -7.20
N MET A 373 -13.22 -15.53 -6.78
CA MET A 373 -12.71 -16.79 -6.20
C MET A 373 -12.09 -17.70 -7.27
N ARG A 374 -10.98 -18.31 -6.88
CA ARG A 374 -10.31 -19.35 -7.66
C ARG A 374 -10.45 -20.73 -6.98
N GLN A 375 -10.63 -20.71 -5.66
CA GLN A 375 -11.05 -21.90 -4.91
C GLN A 375 -12.55 -22.09 -5.11
N MET A 376 -12.95 -23.34 -5.37
CA MET A 376 -14.35 -23.75 -5.52
C MET A 376 -14.82 -24.49 -4.27
N GLU A 377 -16.11 -24.35 -3.95
CA GLU A 377 -16.80 -25.17 -2.97
C GLU A 377 -16.92 -26.60 -3.47
N GLY A 378 -16.86 -27.60 -2.58
CA GLY A 378 -16.91 -29.01 -2.90
C GLY A 378 -15.60 -29.60 -3.44
N GLY A 379 -14.64 -28.78 -3.83
CA GLY A 379 -13.32 -29.19 -4.27
C GLY A 379 -12.34 -29.37 -3.11
N TRP A 380 -11.25 -30.10 -3.33
CA TRP A 380 -10.16 -30.06 -2.37
C TRP A 380 -9.54 -28.68 -2.27
N ILE A 381 -9.11 -28.33 -1.08
CA ILE A 381 -8.48 -27.02 -0.86
C ILE A 381 -7.15 -26.93 -1.62
N SER A 382 -6.88 -25.75 -2.16
CA SER A 382 -5.56 -25.35 -2.66
C SER A 382 -5.15 -24.06 -2.00
N THR A 383 -4.04 -24.08 -1.29
CA THR A 383 -3.48 -22.90 -0.62
C THR A 383 -3.21 -21.78 -1.62
N ALA A 384 -2.67 -22.14 -2.80
CA ALA A 384 -2.44 -21.16 -3.88
C ALA A 384 -3.74 -20.54 -4.39
N LYS A 385 -4.81 -21.33 -4.57
CA LYS A 385 -6.11 -20.81 -5.03
C LYS A 385 -6.77 -19.90 -3.98
N VAL A 386 -6.69 -20.26 -2.70
CA VAL A 386 -7.20 -19.45 -1.59
C VAL A 386 -6.45 -18.13 -1.50
N GLU A 387 -5.13 -18.13 -1.51
CA GLU A 387 -4.31 -16.91 -1.47
C GLU A 387 -4.50 -16.08 -2.74
N ARG A 388 -4.61 -16.72 -3.91
CA ARG A 388 -4.91 -16.02 -5.16
C ARG A 388 -6.26 -15.30 -5.09
N SER A 389 -7.27 -15.93 -4.53
CA SER A 389 -8.59 -15.31 -4.32
C SER A 389 -8.51 -14.09 -3.40
N LYS A 390 -7.73 -14.21 -2.30
CA LYS A 390 -7.45 -13.08 -1.40
C LYS A 390 -6.78 -11.91 -2.14
N VAL A 391 -5.71 -12.19 -2.90
CA VAL A 391 -5.01 -11.16 -3.70
C VAL A 391 -5.94 -10.51 -4.72
N ARG A 392 -6.85 -11.28 -5.34
CA ARG A 392 -7.83 -10.73 -6.29
C ARG A 392 -8.82 -9.80 -5.60
N LEU A 393 -9.35 -10.16 -4.43
CA LEU A 393 -10.19 -9.28 -3.61
C LEU A 393 -9.44 -7.98 -3.24
N GLN A 394 -8.19 -8.07 -2.82
CA GLN A 394 -7.36 -6.89 -2.53
C GLN A 394 -7.17 -5.98 -3.75
N ARG A 395 -7.00 -6.56 -4.92
CA ARG A 395 -6.81 -5.82 -6.19
C ARG A 395 -8.04 -5.06 -6.64
N LEU A 396 -9.26 -5.45 -6.22
CA LEU A 396 -10.48 -4.68 -6.50
C LEU A 396 -10.39 -3.25 -5.97
N GLY A 397 -9.62 -3.06 -4.90
CA GLY A 397 -9.46 -1.74 -4.29
C GLY A 397 -10.69 -1.27 -3.52
N PHE A 398 -11.66 -2.14 -3.23
CA PHE A 398 -12.87 -1.84 -2.46
C PHE A 398 -12.68 -2.07 -0.96
N PHE A 399 -11.61 -2.77 -0.59
CA PHE A 399 -11.32 -3.20 0.76
C PHE A 399 -10.00 -2.60 1.26
N GLU A 400 -10.01 -2.15 2.51
CA GLU A 400 -8.81 -1.73 3.24
C GLU A 400 -8.01 -2.95 3.69
N GLU A 401 -8.73 -3.99 4.14
CA GLU A 401 -8.17 -5.22 4.66
C GLU A 401 -8.97 -6.42 4.14
N VAL A 402 -8.28 -7.50 3.82
CA VAL A 402 -8.87 -8.78 3.44
C VAL A 402 -8.16 -9.87 4.23
N ASN A 403 -8.86 -10.47 5.17
CA ASN A 403 -8.39 -11.60 5.95
C ASN A 403 -9.06 -12.88 5.47
N VAL A 404 -8.33 -13.98 5.52
CA VAL A 404 -8.84 -15.31 5.19
C VAL A 404 -8.53 -16.27 6.34
N GLU A 405 -9.54 -16.97 6.78
CA GLU A 405 -9.45 -18.02 7.77
C GLU A 405 -10.04 -19.31 7.20
N THR A 406 -9.46 -20.43 7.58
CA THR A 406 -9.87 -21.75 7.10
C THR A 406 -10.17 -22.68 8.27
N PRO A 407 -11.29 -22.40 9.01
CA PRO A 407 -11.66 -23.24 10.16
C PRO A 407 -12.12 -24.63 9.72
N ALA A 408 -11.70 -25.64 10.47
CA ALA A 408 -12.21 -27.00 10.33
C ALA A 408 -13.70 -27.03 10.68
N VAL A 409 -14.47 -27.85 9.96
CA VAL A 409 -15.91 -28.03 10.23
C VAL A 409 -16.07 -28.98 11.42
N PRO A 410 -16.75 -28.59 12.51
CA PRO A 410 -16.97 -29.43 13.66
C PRO A 410 -17.66 -30.76 13.27
N GLY A 411 -17.14 -31.88 13.78
CA GLY A 411 -17.69 -33.22 13.50
C GLY A 411 -17.22 -33.86 12.19
N THR A 412 -16.35 -33.20 11.44
CA THR A 412 -15.71 -33.76 10.24
C THR A 412 -14.19 -33.71 10.37
N SER A 413 -13.49 -34.66 9.77
CA SER A 413 -12.02 -34.68 9.77
C SER A 413 -11.38 -34.19 8.47
N ASP A 414 -12.22 -34.03 7.42
CA ASP A 414 -11.79 -33.81 6.04
C ASP A 414 -12.47 -32.58 5.39
N GLN A 415 -13.21 -31.76 6.20
CA GLN A 415 -13.88 -30.57 5.69
C GLN A 415 -13.44 -29.31 6.40
N MET A 416 -13.37 -28.22 5.65
CA MET A 416 -13.17 -26.88 6.17
C MET A 416 -14.03 -25.84 5.45
N ASP A 417 -14.32 -24.76 6.13
CA ASP A 417 -14.88 -23.58 5.51
C ASP A 417 -13.74 -22.59 5.16
N VAL A 418 -13.97 -21.77 4.15
CA VAL A 418 -13.07 -20.65 3.83
C VAL A 418 -13.82 -19.35 4.11
N ASN A 419 -13.38 -18.61 5.10
CA ASN A 419 -14.01 -17.38 5.55
C ASN A 419 -13.18 -16.18 5.10
N TYR A 420 -13.72 -15.36 4.19
CA TYR A 420 -13.12 -14.07 3.82
C TYR A 420 -13.78 -12.96 4.62
N THR A 421 -13.03 -12.35 5.54
CA THR A 421 -13.47 -11.18 6.28
C THR A 421 -12.84 -9.94 5.67
N VAL A 422 -13.68 -9.01 5.24
CA VAL A 422 -13.24 -7.77 4.59
C VAL A 422 -13.60 -6.55 5.42
N LYS A 423 -12.76 -5.52 5.34
CA LYS A 423 -13.05 -4.19 5.84
C LYS A 423 -13.19 -3.26 4.64
N GLU A 424 -14.40 -2.80 4.36
CA GLU A 424 -14.68 -1.91 3.24
C GLU A 424 -14.07 -0.52 3.45
N ARG A 425 -13.58 0.06 2.36
CA ARG A 425 -13.14 1.46 2.33
C ARG A 425 -14.06 2.29 1.45
N PRO A 426 -14.08 3.62 1.61
CA PRO A 426 -14.76 4.50 0.67
C PRO A 426 -14.27 4.23 -0.75
N SER A 427 -15.22 3.91 -1.66
CA SER A 427 -14.93 3.57 -3.06
C SER A 427 -15.03 4.77 -4.01
N GLY A 428 -15.45 5.92 -3.49
CA GLY A 428 -15.43 7.20 -4.19
C GLY A 428 -14.07 7.87 -4.07
N ASN A 429 -13.56 8.41 -5.17
CA ASN A 429 -12.35 9.20 -5.24
C ASN A 429 -12.65 10.51 -5.97
N LEU A 430 -12.39 11.63 -5.31
CA LEU A 430 -12.40 12.97 -5.89
C LEU A 430 -10.95 13.45 -5.96
N MET A 431 -10.47 13.69 -7.16
CA MET A 431 -9.16 14.28 -7.41
C MET A 431 -9.37 15.65 -8.06
N ILE A 432 -8.83 16.68 -7.44
CA ILE A 432 -8.74 18.03 -8.02
C ILE A 432 -7.25 18.36 -8.06
N GLY A 433 -6.77 18.73 -9.23
CA GLY A 433 -5.37 19.05 -9.43
C GLY A 433 -5.17 20.31 -10.25
N VAL A 434 -4.10 21.01 -9.94
CA VAL A 434 -3.55 22.10 -10.75
C VAL A 434 -2.14 21.69 -11.14
N GLY A 435 -1.86 21.73 -12.42
CA GLY A 435 -0.56 21.39 -12.96
C GLY A 435 -0.03 22.50 -13.86
N PHE A 436 1.19 22.31 -14.35
CA PHE A 436 1.81 23.17 -15.33
C PHE A 436 2.64 22.34 -16.29
N SER A 437 2.53 22.63 -17.57
CA SER A 437 3.40 22.12 -18.63
C SER A 437 3.84 23.28 -19.53
N GLN A 438 5.07 23.19 -20.01
CA GLN A 438 5.61 24.20 -20.94
C GLN A 438 4.78 24.29 -22.22
N SER A 439 4.27 23.16 -22.70
CA SER A 439 3.49 23.04 -23.94
C SER A 439 2.01 23.35 -23.78
N GLN A 440 1.44 23.22 -22.58
CA GLN A 440 0.00 23.38 -22.35
C GLN A 440 -0.36 24.50 -21.37
N GLY A 441 0.62 25.15 -20.74
CA GLY A 441 0.41 26.17 -19.73
C GLY A 441 -0.11 25.61 -18.41
N ILE A 442 -1.00 26.33 -17.76
CA ILE A 442 -1.66 25.90 -16.53
C ILE A 442 -2.73 24.87 -16.88
N ILE A 443 -2.74 23.78 -16.16
CA ILE A 443 -3.67 22.68 -16.36
C ILE A 443 -4.52 22.51 -15.11
N PHE A 444 -5.83 22.57 -15.27
CA PHE A 444 -6.79 22.23 -14.24
C PHE A 444 -7.37 20.86 -14.54
N ASN A 445 -7.29 19.93 -13.62
CA ASN A 445 -7.91 18.62 -13.77
C ASN A 445 -8.82 18.31 -12.58
N THR A 446 -9.94 17.69 -12.87
CA THR A 446 -10.86 17.14 -11.88
C THR A 446 -11.27 15.76 -12.33
N ASN A 447 -11.12 14.78 -11.46
CA ASN A 447 -11.56 13.42 -11.73
C ASN A 447 -12.38 12.92 -10.54
N ILE A 448 -13.64 12.58 -10.80
CA ILE A 448 -14.55 11.99 -9.84
C ILE A 448 -14.76 10.56 -10.30
N THR A 449 -14.35 9.61 -9.50
CA THR A 449 -14.53 8.19 -9.81
C THR A 449 -15.25 7.52 -8.64
N GLN A 450 -16.37 6.91 -8.92
CA GLN A 450 -17.07 6.05 -7.98
C GLN A 450 -16.87 4.60 -8.42
N ASN A 451 -15.94 3.93 -7.80
CA ASN A 451 -15.76 2.49 -7.95
C ASN A 451 -16.80 1.75 -7.11
N ASN A 452 -17.13 0.54 -7.49
CA ASN A 452 -18.15 -0.26 -6.80
C ASN A 452 -19.48 0.49 -6.65
N PHE A 453 -19.95 1.09 -7.74
CA PHE A 453 -21.18 1.88 -7.79
C PHE A 453 -22.37 1.04 -7.33
N LEU A 454 -23.06 1.47 -6.27
CA LEU A 454 -24.16 0.75 -5.61
C LEU A 454 -23.82 -0.70 -5.21
N GLY A 455 -22.55 -0.98 -4.89
CA GLY A 455 -22.10 -2.30 -4.47
C GLY A 455 -21.99 -3.34 -5.60
N SER A 456 -22.19 -2.95 -6.84
CA SER A 456 -22.25 -3.84 -8.01
C SER A 456 -20.87 -4.20 -8.60
N GLY A 457 -19.79 -3.59 -8.10
CA GLY A 457 -18.45 -3.69 -8.67
C GLY A 457 -18.25 -2.89 -9.96
N ASN A 458 -19.27 -2.17 -10.44
CA ASN A 458 -19.16 -1.29 -11.60
C ASN A 458 -18.52 0.03 -11.21
N SER A 459 -17.97 0.73 -12.17
CA SER A 459 -17.41 2.07 -11.95
C SER A 459 -18.09 3.11 -12.82
N VAL A 460 -18.27 4.30 -12.24
CA VAL A 460 -18.70 5.52 -12.94
C VAL A 460 -17.61 6.56 -12.76
N MET A 461 -17.27 7.23 -13.84
CA MET A 461 -16.23 8.25 -13.85
C MET A 461 -16.73 9.52 -14.53
N PHE A 462 -16.41 10.66 -13.94
CA PHE A 462 -16.49 11.97 -14.58
C PHE A 462 -15.09 12.59 -14.54
N GLY A 463 -14.59 13.00 -15.71
CA GLY A 463 -13.30 13.65 -15.88
C GLY A 463 -13.46 15.01 -16.54
N PHE A 464 -12.75 15.99 -16.00
CA PHE A 464 -12.61 17.33 -16.59
C PHE A 464 -11.13 17.69 -16.62
N ASN A 465 -10.64 18.11 -17.78
CA ASN A 465 -9.30 18.66 -17.95
C ASN A 465 -9.42 19.95 -18.75
N ASN A 466 -8.75 20.99 -18.31
CA ASN A 466 -8.71 22.28 -18.99
C ASN A 466 -7.29 22.86 -18.95
N SER A 467 -6.75 23.13 -20.12
CA SER A 467 -5.49 23.84 -20.34
C SER A 467 -5.67 24.88 -21.44
N GLU A 468 -4.62 25.61 -21.77
CA GLU A 468 -4.67 26.57 -22.90
C GLU A 468 -4.85 25.84 -24.25
N VAL A 469 -4.34 24.60 -24.37
CA VAL A 469 -4.34 23.81 -25.61
C VAL A 469 -5.49 22.81 -25.68
N ASN A 470 -5.96 22.33 -24.53
CA ASN A 470 -6.94 21.25 -24.51
C ASN A 470 -8.00 21.42 -23.44
N ARG A 471 -9.27 21.21 -23.81
CA ARG A 471 -10.40 21.14 -22.89
C ARG A 471 -11.17 19.86 -23.12
N LEU A 472 -11.21 18.98 -22.12
CA LEU A 472 -11.81 17.66 -22.20
C LEU A 472 -12.83 17.46 -21.07
N TYR A 473 -14.05 17.07 -21.45
CA TYR A 473 -15.06 16.49 -20.56
C TYR A 473 -15.23 15.03 -20.91
N ARG A 474 -15.28 14.16 -19.91
CA ARG A 474 -15.46 12.72 -20.12
C ARG A 474 -16.41 12.16 -19.08
N ILE A 475 -17.35 11.32 -19.51
CA ILE A 475 -18.19 10.50 -18.65
C ILE A 475 -17.95 9.05 -19.06
N GLY A 476 -17.68 8.19 -18.09
CA GLY A 476 -17.44 6.77 -18.31
C GLY A 476 -18.25 5.91 -17.37
N TYR A 477 -18.74 4.80 -17.87
CA TYR A 477 -19.29 3.69 -17.11
C TYR A 477 -18.56 2.42 -17.50
N ASN A 478 -18.17 1.61 -16.53
CA ASN A 478 -17.55 0.31 -16.81
C ASN A 478 -18.12 -0.79 -15.91
N ASN A 479 -18.56 -1.87 -16.52
CA ASN A 479 -18.89 -3.12 -15.85
C ASN A 479 -17.78 -4.13 -16.14
N PRO A 480 -16.91 -4.45 -15.17
CA PRO A 480 -15.77 -5.36 -15.37
C PRO A 480 -16.18 -6.83 -15.56
N PHE A 481 -17.43 -7.18 -15.23
CA PHE A 481 -17.99 -8.52 -15.37
C PHE A 481 -19.40 -8.44 -15.97
N TRP A 482 -19.47 -7.99 -17.22
CA TRP A 482 -20.72 -8.00 -17.97
C TRP A 482 -21.20 -9.43 -18.24
N THR A 483 -20.25 -10.36 -18.45
CA THR A 483 -20.51 -11.80 -18.50
C THR A 483 -19.85 -12.50 -17.32
N THR A 484 -20.28 -13.73 -17.01
CA THR A 484 -19.70 -14.58 -15.97
C THR A 484 -18.24 -14.92 -16.22
N ASP A 485 -17.82 -14.95 -17.47
CA ASP A 485 -16.43 -15.25 -17.89
C ASP A 485 -15.49 -14.04 -17.74
N GLY A 486 -16.01 -12.89 -17.27
CA GLY A 486 -15.22 -11.71 -16.99
C GLY A 486 -15.01 -10.79 -18.20
N ILE A 487 -15.85 -10.90 -19.24
CA ILE A 487 -15.86 -9.90 -20.31
C ILE A 487 -16.38 -8.59 -19.71
N SER A 488 -15.59 -7.53 -19.82
CA SER A 488 -16.00 -6.19 -19.41
C SER A 488 -16.76 -5.47 -20.52
N ARG A 489 -17.67 -4.56 -20.10
CA ARG A 489 -18.35 -3.64 -21.00
C ARG A 489 -18.29 -2.22 -20.46
N GLY A 490 -17.78 -1.32 -21.28
CA GLY A 490 -17.70 0.11 -20.99
C GLY A 490 -18.53 0.95 -21.95
N PHE A 491 -19.04 2.07 -21.44
CA PHE A 491 -19.61 3.16 -22.23
C PHE A 491 -18.85 4.44 -21.92
N ASN A 492 -18.55 5.22 -22.94
CA ASN A 492 -17.87 6.49 -22.79
C ASN A 492 -18.55 7.57 -23.63
N LEU A 493 -18.71 8.72 -23.01
CA LEU A 493 -19.09 9.97 -23.66
C LEU A 493 -17.96 10.96 -23.44
N SER A 494 -17.54 11.66 -24.47
CA SER A 494 -16.55 12.72 -24.32
C SER A 494 -16.83 13.90 -25.24
N TRP A 495 -16.41 15.06 -24.78
CA TRP A 495 -16.32 16.28 -25.58
C TRP A 495 -14.93 16.86 -25.39
N ASN A 496 -14.21 17.00 -26.49
CA ASN A 496 -12.84 17.45 -26.51
C ASN A 496 -12.67 18.66 -27.45
N GLU A 497 -12.09 19.72 -26.96
CA GLU A 497 -11.66 20.87 -27.75
C GLU A 497 -10.14 20.94 -27.70
N THR A 498 -9.49 20.97 -28.84
CA THR A 498 -8.04 21.04 -28.98
C THR A 498 -7.64 22.23 -29.85
N ASP A 499 -6.75 23.08 -29.34
CA ASP A 499 -6.19 24.24 -30.02
C ASP A 499 -4.66 24.28 -29.81
N PRO A 500 -3.87 23.53 -30.58
CA PRO A 500 -2.41 23.53 -30.44
C PRO A 500 -1.80 24.92 -30.63
N GLY A 501 -2.34 25.70 -31.56
CA GLY A 501 -1.86 27.03 -31.89
C GLY A 501 -2.01 28.07 -30.78
N ALA A 502 -2.81 27.81 -29.75
CA ALA A 502 -2.97 28.71 -28.62
C ALA A 502 -1.67 28.95 -27.83
N ARG A 503 -0.77 27.93 -27.79
CA ARG A 503 0.51 28.02 -27.08
C ARG A 503 1.71 27.51 -27.89
N GLN A 504 1.49 26.55 -28.79
CA GLN A 504 2.52 25.91 -29.58
C GLN A 504 2.55 26.56 -30.98
N ASN A 505 3.16 27.74 -31.10
CA ASN A 505 3.26 28.48 -32.37
C ASN A 505 4.07 27.77 -33.46
N TYR A 506 4.70 26.66 -33.14
CA TYR A 506 5.50 25.79 -34.01
C TYR A 506 4.74 24.54 -34.49
N VAL A 507 3.44 24.41 -34.14
CA VAL A 507 2.53 23.39 -34.64
C VAL A 507 1.49 24.10 -35.52
N ILE A 508 0.99 23.42 -36.55
CA ILE A 508 -0.06 23.96 -37.42
C ILE A 508 -1.27 24.43 -36.62
N ARG A 509 -1.80 25.57 -36.99
CA ARG A 509 -2.95 26.20 -36.29
C ARG A 509 -4.26 25.63 -36.77
N PHE A 510 -4.95 25.00 -35.88
CA PHE A 510 -6.33 24.56 -36.04
C PHE A 510 -6.99 24.47 -34.67
N LYS A 511 -8.29 24.55 -34.69
CA LYS A 511 -9.08 24.27 -33.50
C LYS A 511 -10.08 23.19 -33.86
N SER A 512 -10.06 22.08 -33.13
CA SER A 512 -11.00 20.97 -33.31
C SER A 512 -11.90 20.81 -32.11
N ARG A 513 -13.18 20.54 -32.34
CA ARG A 513 -14.16 20.14 -31.33
C ARG A 513 -14.71 18.79 -31.72
N ILE A 514 -14.53 17.81 -30.83
CA ILE A 514 -14.91 16.42 -31.08
C ILE A 514 -15.87 15.98 -29.98
N ALA A 515 -17.10 15.68 -30.33
CA ALA A 515 -18.05 14.99 -29.45
C ALA A 515 -18.06 13.50 -29.81
N SER A 516 -17.86 12.64 -28.83
CA SER A 516 -17.82 11.18 -29.08
C SER A 516 -18.67 10.40 -28.10
N ALA A 517 -19.30 9.32 -28.60
CA ALA A 517 -19.98 8.30 -27.82
C ALA A 517 -19.50 6.93 -28.25
N GLY A 518 -19.07 6.10 -27.31
CA GLY A 518 -18.49 4.79 -27.62
C GLY A 518 -18.88 3.69 -26.66
N VAL A 519 -18.79 2.46 -27.16
CA VAL A 519 -18.88 1.21 -26.39
C VAL A 519 -17.61 0.42 -26.58
N ASN A 520 -17.12 -0.16 -25.50
CA ASN A 520 -15.93 -1.00 -25.52
C ASN A 520 -16.15 -2.27 -24.71
N PHE A 521 -15.56 -3.36 -25.17
CA PHE A 521 -15.54 -4.65 -24.52
C PHE A 521 -14.09 -5.06 -24.28
N GLY A 522 -13.79 -5.54 -23.07
CA GLY A 522 -12.49 -6.11 -22.72
C GLY A 522 -12.64 -7.59 -22.44
N ILE A 523 -11.94 -8.41 -23.17
CA ILE A 523 -12.00 -9.87 -23.11
C ILE A 523 -10.69 -10.36 -22.49
N PRO A 524 -10.68 -10.82 -21.24
CA PRO A 524 -9.48 -11.38 -20.62
C PRO A 524 -9.21 -12.78 -21.20
N ILE A 525 -8.15 -12.92 -21.98
CA ILE A 525 -7.74 -14.21 -22.54
C ILE A 525 -6.98 -15.01 -21.48
N THR A 526 -6.08 -14.35 -20.77
CA THR A 526 -5.35 -14.89 -19.63
C THR A 526 -5.23 -13.83 -18.54
N GLU A 527 -4.53 -14.12 -17.45
CA GLU A 527 -4.26 -13.10 -16.42
C GLU A 527 -3.36 -11.96 -16.87
N TYR A 528 -2.66 -12.13 -17.99
CA TYR A 528 -1.72 -11.16 -18.56
C TYR A 528 -2.18 -10.59 -19.90
N ASN A 529 -3.12 -11.25 -20.58
CA ASN A 529 -3.54 -10.91 -21.93
C ASN A 529 -4.98 -10.42 -21.94
N THR A 530 -5.23 -9.29 -22.57
CA THR A 530 -6.56 -8.73 -22.76
C THR A 530 -6.75 -8.33 -24.23
N LEU A 531 -7.85 -8.77 -24.81
CA LEU A 531 -8.32 -8.31 -26.10
C LEU A 531 -9.41 -7.26 -25.89
N GLY A 532 -9.24 -6.09 -26.46
CA GLY A 532 -10.23 -5.01 -26.46
C GLY A 532 -10.90 -4.90 -27.83
N VAL A 533 -12.21 -4.73 -27.85
CA VAL A 533 -12.98 -4.44 -29.06
C VAL A 533 -13.95 -3.30 -28.76
N GLY A 534 -14.07 -2.33 -29.66
CA GLY A 534 -14.94 -1.19 -29.42
C GLY A 534 -15.46 -0.57 -30.69
N ALA A 535 -16.48 0.26 -30.54
CA ALA A 535 -16.98 1.13 -31.56
C ALA A 535 -17.37 2.49 -30.99
N SER A 536 -17.20 3.53 -31.79
CA SER A 536 -17.59 4.90 -31.40
C SER A 536 -18.17 5.66 -32.57
N VAL A 537 -19.04 6.60 -32.27
CA VAL A 537 -19.52 7.62 -33.21
C VAL A 537 -18.98 8.97 -32.75
N GLU A 538 -18.54 9.77 -33.69
CA GLU A 538 -17.92 11.06 -33.44
C GLU A 538 -18.48 12.14 -34.35
N ASP A 539 -18.66 13.34 -33.81
CA ASP A 539 -18.98 14.58 -34.57
C ASP A 539 -17.81 15.53 -34.38
N THR A 540 -17.04 15.73 -35.43
CA THR A 540 -15.85 16.58 -35.44
C THR A 540 -16.17 17.89 -36.15
N LEU A 541 -15.92 19.02 -35.49
CA LEU A 541 -16.02 20.36 -36.04
C LEU A 541 -14.64 21.01 -36.02
N LEU A 542 -14.16 21.42 -37.16
CA LEU A 542 -12.96 22.23 -37.33
C LEU A 542 -13.32 23.71 -37.36
N ASP A 543 -12.72 24.46 -36.45
CA ASP A 543 -12.79 25.92 -36.43
C ASP A 543 -11.45 26.47 -36.92
N THR A 544 -11.45 27.14 -38.05
CA THR A 544 -10.23 27.56 -38.75
C THR A 544 -10.29 29.06 -39.05
N ASP A 545 -9.27 29.79 -38.65
CA ASP A 545 -9.12 31.19 -39.01
C ASP A 545 -8.56 31.32 -40.43
N PRO A 546 -9.32 31.90 -41.40
CA PRO A 546 -8.87 32.00 -42.78
C PRO A 546 -7.56 32.75 -42.97
N MET A 547 -7.19 33.65 -42.05
CA MET A 547 -6.01 34.48 -42.16
C MET A 547 -4.70 33.76 -41.77
N PHE A 548 -4.80 32.63 -41.03
CA PHE A 548 -3.63 31.92 -40.49
C PHE A 548 -3.65 30.39 -40.81
N LEU A 549 -4.36 30.00 -41.86
CA LEU A 549 -4.41 28.58 -42.24
C LEU A 549 -3.09 28.10 -42.79
N SER A 550 -2.60 26.98 -42.22
CA SER A 550 -1.55 26.20 -42.84
C SER A 550 -2.02 25.61 -44.16
N SER A 551 -1.10 25.34 -45.06
CA SER A 551 -1.41 24.77 -46.39
C SER A 551 -2.20 23.44 -46.30
N GLU A 552 -1.87 22.61 -45.33
CA GLU A 552 -2.50 21.31 -45.13
C GLU A 552 -3.93 21.46 -44.57
N VAL A 553 -4.13 22.33 -43.57
CA VAL A 553 -5.47 22.60 -43.01
C VAL A 553 -6.38 23.24 -44.04
N TYR A 554 -5.87 24.18 -44.85
CA TYR A 554 -6.60 24.80 -45.93
C TYR A 554 -7.06 23.78 -46.98
N THR A 555 -6.14 22.94 -47.43
CA THR A 555 -6.41 21.91 -48.43
C THR A 555 -7.44 20.93 -47.92
N PHE A 556 -7.25 20.39 -46.71
CA PHE A 556 -8.18 19.44 -46.14
C PHE A 556 -9.58 20.03 -45.99
N THR A 557 -9.69 21.24 -45.46
CA THR A 557 -10.99 21.88 -45.26
C THR A 557 -11.68 22.33 -46.57
N ALA A 558 -10.88 22.56 -47.61
CA ALA A 558 -11.42 22.86 -48.96
C ALA A 558 -11.96 21.63 -49.69
N LEU A 559 -11.32 20.47 -49.49
CA LEU A 559 -11.73 19.21 -50.14
C LEU A 559 -12.80 18.45 -49.37
N GLU A 560 -12.63 18.30 -48.08
CA GLU A 560 -13.46 17.47 -47.21
C GLU A 560 -14.51 18.29 -46.42
N GLY A 561 -14.28 19.59 -46.22
CA GLY A 561 -15.14 20.44 -45.41
C GLY A 561 -14.63 20.64 -43.97
N LYS A 562 -15.51 21.13 -43.11
CA LYS A 562 -15.14 21.50 -41.72
C LYS A 562 -15.88 20.70 -40.65
N ARG A 563 -16.89 19.94 -41.00
CA ARG A 563 -17.66 19.12 -40.05
C ARG A 563 -17.83 17.72 -40.59
N PHE A 564 -17.47 16.76 -39.75
CA PHE A 564 -17.45 15.35 -40.11
C PHE A 564 -18.13 14.51 -39.04
N LYS A 565 -18.96 13.59 -39.47
CA LYS A 565 -19.41 12.46 -38.65
C LYS A 565 -18.54 11.26 -38.98
N THR A 566 -18.05 10.58 -37.97
CA THR A 566 -17.18 9.42 -38.14
C THR A 566 -17.68 8.26 -37.30
N VAL A 567 -17.74 7.06 -37.86
CA VAL A 567 -18.02 5.83 -37.13
C VAL A 567 -16.73 5.02 -37.11
N ARG A 568 -16.17 4.82 -35.92
CA ARG A 568 -14.92 4.07 -35.75
C ARG A 568 -15.19 2.70 -35.18
N ALA A 569 -14.45 1.72 -35.62
CA ALA A 569 -14.28 0.42 -34.97
C ALA A 569 -12.82 0.30 -34.53
N ASN A 570 -12.59 -0.25 -33.37
CA ASN A 570 -11.23 -0.45 -32.85
C ASN A 570 -11.06 -1.85 -32.24
N VAL A 571 -9.87 -2.39 -32.41
CA VAL A 571 -9.39 -3.60 -31.74
C VAL A 571 -8.06 -3.32 -31.09
N SER A 572 -7.85 -3.88 -29.92
CA SER A 572 -6.58 -3.76 -29.21
C SER A 572 -6.22 -5.07 -28.52
N TYR A 573 -4.94 -5.36 -28.44
CA TYR A 573 -4.41 -6.48 -27.68
C TYR A 573 -3.33 -5.96 -26.76
N ALA A 574 -3.41 -6.34 -25.48
CA ALA A 574 -2.44 -5.95 -24.47
C ALA A 574 -1.90 -7.19 -23.74
N TYR A 575 -0.58 -7.24 -23.58
CA TYR A 575 0.13 -8.22 -22.76
C TYR A 575 0.91 -7.48 -21.67
N ASP A 576 0.52 -7.63 -20.39
CA ASP A 576 1.10 -6.90 -19.25
C ASP A 576 1.56 -7.86 -18.16
N THR A 577 2.88 -7.97 -17.99
CA THR A 577 3.54 -8.77 -16.95
C THR A 577 4.30 -7.92 -15.94
N ARG A 578 4.11 -6.60 -15.95
CA ARG A 578 4.82 -5.69 -15.06
C ARG A 578 4.49 -5.98 -13.59
N ASN A 579 5.51 -5.90 -12.74
CA ASN A 579 5.35 -6.10 -11.30
C ASN A 579 4.71 -4.90 -10.57
N SER A 580 4.61 -3.74 -11.21
CA SER A 580 3.98 -2.52 -10.70
C SER A 580 3.43 -1.69 -11.85
N ALA A 581 2.29 -1.01 -11.64
CA ALA A 581 1.71 -0.12 -12.64
C ALA A 581 2.44 1.24 -12.71
N ILE A 582 2.90 1.77 -11.55
CA ILE A 582 3.47 3.13 -11.46
C ILE A 582 4.98 3.10 -11.65
N PHE A 583 5.72 2.33 -10.87
CA PHE A 583 7.17 2.20 -10.94
C PHE A 583 7.59 0.75 -11.14
N PRO A 584 7.38 0.19 -12.34
CA PRO A 584 7.82 -1.16 -12.64
C PRO A 584 9.34 -1.26 -12.64
N THR A 585 9.82 -2.43 -12.18
CA THR A 585 11.23 -2.79 -12.17
C THR A 585 11.50 -4.10 -12.92
N LYS A 586 10.44 -4.84 -13.29
CA LYS A 586 10.52 -6.12 -13.99
C LYS A 586 9.26 -6.36 -14.78
N GLY A 587 9.39 -7.06 -15.91
CA GLY A 587 8.28 -7.46 -16.77
C GLY A 587 8.14 -6.56 -17.98
N MET A 588 7.08 -6.74 -18.75
CA MET A 588 6.85 -5.97 -19.97
C MET A 588 5.37 -5.61 -20.15
N LEU A 589 5.13 -4.54 -20.87
CA LEU A 589 3.85 -4.19 -21.46
C LEU A 589 4.03 -4.14 -22.98
N GLN A 590 3.22 -4.89 -23.69
CA GLN A 590 3.13 -4.87 -25.16
C GLN A 590 1.68 -4.57 -25.51
N GLN A 591 1.46 -3.55 -26.30
CA GLN A 591 0.12 -3.17 -26.71
C GLN A 591 0.10 -2.87 -28.21
N ILE A 592 -0.79 -3.51 -28.93
CA ILE A 592 -1.10 -3.19 -30.31
C ILE A 592 -2.55 -2.76 -30.39
N SER A 593 -2.84 -1.72 -31.13
CA SER A 593 -4.19 -1.26 -31.40
C SER A 593 -4.35 -0.90 -32.86
N ALA A 594 -5.48 -1.27 -33.43
CA ALA A 594 -5.87 -0.87 -34.76
C ALA A 594 -7.26 -0.23 -34.71
N GLU A 595 -7.46 0.82 -35.45
CA GLU A 595 -8.74 1.50 -35.61
C GLU A 595 -9.02 1.74 -37.08
N ILE A 596 -10.28 1.72 -37.41
CA ILE A 596 -10.78 2.02 -38.75
C ILE A 596 -12.00 2.93 -38.65
N ALA A 597 -11.97 4.04 -39.34
CA ALA A 597 -13.11 4.89 -39.60
C ALA A 597 -13.85 4.31 -40.78
N THR A 598 -15.10 3.90 -40.58
CA THR A 598 -15.87 3.08 -41.54
C THR A 598 -16.52 3.95 -42.63
N PRO A 599 -16.79 3.40 -43.83
CA PRO A 599 -17.39 4.14 -44.95
C PRO A 599 -18.89 4.44 -44.76
N ILE A 600 -19.42 4.22 -43.54
CA ILE A 600 -20.81 4.56 -43.19
C ILE A 600 -20.96 6.08 -42.95
N ALA A 601 -19.84 6.79 -42.76
CA ALA A 601 -19.78 8.19 -42.38
C ALA A 601 -18.83 8.99 -43.31
N ASP A 602 -18.51 10.22 -42.95
CA ASP A 602 -17.90 11.20 -43.86
C ASP A 602 -16.41 10.95 -44.14
N LEU A 603 -15.67 10.40 -43.16
CA LEU A 603 -14.23 10.16 -43.30
C LEU A 603 -13.88 8.67 -43.25
N THR A 604 -12.93 8.27 -44.10
CA THR A 604 -12.46 6.88 -44.23
C THR A 604 -10.95 6.85 -44.07
N TYR A 605 -10.47 6.26 -42.97
CA TYR A 605 -9.04 6.07 -42.66
C TYR A 605 -8.85 4.90 -41.70
N TRP A 606 -7.63 4.46 -41.58
CA TRP A 606 -7.24 3.46 -40.60
C TRP A 606 -5.91 3.84 -39.93
N LYS A 607 -5.70 3.37 -38.71
CA LYS A 607 -4.47 3.57 -37.94
C LYS A 607 -4.12 2.31 -37.20
N VAL A 608 -2.82 2.03 -37.09
CA VAL A 608 -2.25 0.98 -36.25
C VAL A 608 -1.19 1.61 -35.35
N ASN A 609 -1.26 1.27 -34.07
CA ASN A 609 -0.29 1.70 -33.08
C ASN A 609 0.27 0.48 -32.34
N TYR A 610 1.56 0.49 -32.09
CA TYR A 610 2.25 -0.47 -31.24
C TYR A 610 3.04 0.27 -30.17
N ASP A 611 2.82 -0.03 -28.89
CA ASP A 611 3.53 0.47 -27.73
C ASP A 611 4.18 -0.69 -26.99
N SER A 612 5.47 -0.58 -26.74
CA SER A 612 6.28 -1.58 -26.06
C SER A 612 7.05 -0.95 -24.90
N ARG A 613 6.99 -1.56 -23.74
CA ARG A 613 7.78 -1.18 -22.56
C ARG A 613 8.32 -2.44 -21.89
N LEU A 614 9.64 -2.56 -21.84
CA LEU A 614 10.35 -3.69 -21.24
C LEU A 614 11.19 -3.21 -20.07
N PHE A 615 11.08 -3.88 -18.93
CA PHE A 615 11.86 -3.61 -17.71
C PHE A 615 12.71 -4.82 -17.36
N VAL A 616 14.03 -4.65 -17.45
CA VAL A 616 15.02 -5.70 -17.17
C VAL A 616 15.83 -5.30 -15.94
N PRO A 617 15.67 -6.02 -14.81
CA PRO A 617 16.55 -5.80 -13.68
C PRO A 617 17.97 -6.25 -14.05
N LEU A 618 18.94 -5.36 -13.87
CA LEU A 618 20.35 -5.64 -14.14
C LEU A 618 21.05 -6.14 -12.86
N TYR A 619 21.86 -5.31 -12.26
CA TYR A 619 22.61 -5.61 -11.05
C TYR A 619 22.05 -4.82 -9.86
N LYS A 620 21.79 -5.45 -8.73
CA LYS A 620 21.17 -4.84 -7.53
C LYS A 620 19.85 -4.15 -7.89
N GLU A 621 19.78 -2.82 -7.75
CA GLU A 621 18.58 -2.01 -7.95
C GLU A 621 18.58 -1.26 -9.31
N TYR A 622 19.60 -1.50 -10.16
CA TYR A 622 19.63 -0.93 -11.51
C TYR A 622 18.65 -1.66 -12.42
N VAL A 623 17.84 -0.89 -13.16
CA VAL A 623 16.85 -1.45 -14.09
C VAL A 623 17.05 -0.77 -15.45
N LEU A 624 17.16 -1.56 -16.50
CA LEU A 624 17.09 -1.08 -17.87
C LEU A 624 15.63 -1.06 -18.31
N MET A 625 15.14 0.09 -18.72
CA MET A 625 13.85 0.24 -19.39
C MET A 625 14.08 0.51 -20.87
N LEU A 626 13.43 -0.29 -21.71
CA LEU A 626 13.33 -0.04 -23.15
C LEU A 626 11.88 0.30 -23.48
N LYS A 627 11.68 1.43 -24.16
CA LYS A 627 10.36 1.88 -24.65
C LYS A 627 10.45 2.05 -26.15
N GLY A 628 9.40 1.61 -26.85
CA GLY A 628 9.26 1.81 -28.30
C GLY A 628 7.82 2.08 -28.66
N GLN A 629 7.59 2.99 -29.60
CA GLN A 629 6.29 3.28 -30.15
C GLN A 629 6.40 3.33 -31.66
N ILE A 630 5.48 2.65 -32.35
CA ILE A 630 5.36 2.66 -33.81
C ILE A 630 3.92 2.98 -34.14
N GLY A 631 3.71 3.93 -35.02
CA GLY A 631 2.40 4.30 -35.52
C GLY A 631 2.41 4.39 -37.04
N TYR A 632 1.35 3.89 -37.66
CA TYR A 632 1.12 4.08 -39.10
C TYR A 632 -0.37 4.21 -39.34
N GLY A 633 -0.74 5.13 -40.23
CA GLY A 633 -2.12 5.32 -40.63
C GLY A 633 -2.23 5.85 -42.03
N ASP A 634 -3.39 5.64 -42.66
CA ASP A 634 -3.67 6.09 -44.02
C ASP A 634 -5.15 6.28 -44.25
N SER A 635 -5.48 7.10 -45.21
CA SER A 635 -6.84 7.18 -45.77
C SER A 635 -7.13 6.05 -46.74
N TYR A 636 -8.41 5.76 -46.98
CA TYR A 636 -8.89 4.90 -48.02
C TYR A 636 -10.24 5.42 -48.55
N GLY A 637 -10.71 4.87 -49.67
CA GLY A 637 -11.96 5.33 -50.30
C GLY A 637 -11.86 6.77 -50.81
N ASP A 638 -12.86 7.58 -50.47
CA ASP A 638 -12.98 8.95 -50.98
C ASP A 638 -12.21 9.99 -50.17
N THR A 639 -11.75 9.66 -48.96
CA THR A 639 -10.96 10.59 -48.12
C THR A 639 -9.55 10.74 -48.72
N TYR A 640 -9.19 11.95 -49.03
CA TYR A 640 -7.98 12.25 -49.81
C TYR A 640 -6.66 11.96 -49.08
N ALA A 641 -6.60 12.14 -47.76
CA ALA A 641 -5.44 11.88 -46.92
C ALA A 641 -5.86 11.56 -45.50
N LEU A 642 -4.95 10.98 -44.68
CA LEU A 642 -5.18 10.87 -43.26
C LEU A 642 -5.49 12.27 -42.70
N PRO A 643 -6.62 12.47 -41.98
CA PRO A 643 -6.97 13.77 -41.45
C PRO A 643 -5.82 14.31 -40.59
N PHE A 644 -5.38 15.56 -40.78
CA PHE A 644 -4.24 16.13 -40.09
C PHE A 644 -4.39 16.13 -38.57
N PHE A 645 -5.59 16.18 -38.03
CA PHE A 645 -5.88 16.07 -36.61
C PHE A 645 -5.76 14.64 -36.06
N GLU A 646 -5.60 13.65 -36.95
CA GLU A 646 -5.28 12.25 -36.64
C GLU A 646 -3.79 11.90 -36.86
N ASN A 647 -2.99 12.84 -37.35
CA ASN A 647 -1.56 12.64 -37.53
C ASN A 647 -0.86 12.25 -36.25
N PHE A 648 0.23 11.52 -36.39
CA PHE A 648 1.17 11.24 -35.31
C PHE A 648 2.07 12.44 -35.08
N TRP A 649 2.51 12.60 -33.82
CA TRP A 649 3.35 13.70 -33.38
C TRP A 649 4.50 13.17 -32.53
N ALA A 650 5.70 13.75 -32.67
CA ALA A 650 6.86 13.43 -31.88
C ALA A 650 7.63 14.72 -31.46
N GLY A 651 8.49 14.58 -30.46
CA GLY A 651 9.14 15.65 -29.71
C GLY A 651 8.52 15.83 -28.34
N GLY A 652 9.28 16.30 -27.38
CA GLY A 652 8.85 16.56 -26.02
C GLY A 652 9.09 15.43 -25.02
N PRO A 653 8.68 15.64 -23.76
CA PRO A 653 9.07 14.80 -22.62
C PRO A 653 8.54 13.36 -22.70
N ARG A 654 7.54 13.08 -23.54
CA ARG A 654 6.91 11.77 -23.66
C ARG A 654 7.44 10.90 -24.79
N THR A 655 8.14 11.51 -25.77
CA THR A 655 8.62 10.84 -26.98
C THR A 655 10.12 11.00 -27.15
N VAL A 656 10.59 12.14 -27.67
CA VAL A 656 12.01 12.47 -27.87
C VAL A 656 12.33 13.71 -27.05
N ARG A 657 12.93 13.53 -25.87
CA ARG A 657 13.30 14.63 -24.98
C ARG A 657 14.41 15.49 -25.62
N GLY A 658 14.48 16.76 -25.24
CA GLY A 658 15.43 17.71 -25.84
C GLY A 658 14.87 18.50 -27.04
N TYR A 659 13.70 18.12 -27.54
CA TYR A 659 12.95 18.83 -28.57
C TYR A 659 11.63 19.36 -28.00
N GLU A 660 11.10 20.44 -28.54
CA GLU A 660 9.78 20.95 -28.16
C GLU A 660 8.67 19.93 -28.47
N GLU A 661 7.60 19.94 -27.69
CA GLU A 661 6.51 18.95 -27.80
C GLU A 661 5.82 19.09 -29.16
N SER A 662 5.64 17.95 -29.87
CA SER A 662 4.99 17.90 -31.20
C SER A 662 5.71 18.68 -32.30
N SER A 663 7.01 18.96 -32.17
CA SER A 663 7.76 19.81 -33.09
C SER A 663 8.50 19.05 -34.18
N LEU A 664 8.59 17.70 -34.11
CA LEU A 664 9.32 16.91 -35.10
C LEU A 664 8.48 16.60 -36.34
N GLY A 665 9.15 16.23 -37.40
CA GLY A 665 8.55 15.86 -38.69
C GLY A 665 8.47 16.99 -39.67
N ARG A 666 7.69 16.76 -40.74
CA ARG A 666 7.50 17.66 -41.85
C ARG A 666 6.98 19.03 -41.41
N LYS A 667 7.42 20.07 -42.11
CA LYS A 667 6.98 21.45 -41.87
C LYS A 667 5.91 21.87 -42.90
N ASP A 668 5.04 22.78 -42.50
CA ASP A 668 4.05 23.35 -43.40
C ASP A 668 4.71 24.10 -44.57
N TYR A 669 4.08 24.10 -45.70
CA TYR A 669 4.62 24.73 -46.90
C TYR A 669 4.78 26.25 -46.76
N PHE A 670 3.79 26.94 -46.16
CA PHE A 670 3.83 28.37 -45.94
C PHE A 670 4.53 28.74 -44.64
N TYR A 671 4.18 28.06 -43.57
CA TYR A 671 4.71 28.30 -42.23
C TYR A 671 5.80 27.30 -41.92
N ARG A 672 6.98 27.46 -42.57
CA ARG A 672 8.09 26.51 -42.53
C ARG A 672 8.66 26.23 -41.15
N ASP A 673 8.23 26.96 -40.15
CA ASP A 673 8.54 26.72 -38.75
C ASP A 673 7.48 25.88 -38.00
N GLN A 674 6.33 25.61 -38.62
CA GLN A 674 5.24 24.84 -38.01
C GLN A 674 5.30 23.37 -38.47
N SER A 675 5.26 22.44 -37.49
CA SER A 675 5.15 21.00 -37.77
C SER A 675 3.71 20.62 -38.10
N VAL A 676 3.55 19.73 -39.06
CA VAL A 676 2.26 19.16 -39.50
C VAL A 676 2.02 17.75 -38.96
N GLY A 677 3.01 17.18 -38.22
CA GLY A 677 3.00 15.78 -37.86
C GLY A 677 3.25 14.86 -39.04
N GLY A 678 2.73 13.64 -39.02
CA GLY A 678 2.87 12.67 -40.12
C GLY A 678 1.97 11.46 -39.94
N ASN A 679 1.85 10.67 -41.00
CA ASN A 679 1.05 9.44 -40.97
C ASN A 679 1.87 8.20 -40.54
N ALA A 680 3.17 8.33 -40.38
CA ALA A 680 4.07 7.31 -39.85
C ALA A 680 4.89 7.85 -38.69
N MET A 681 5.10 7.06 -37.64
CA MET A 681 5.86 7.45 -36.44
C MET A 681 6.71 6.29 -35.95
N PHE A 682 7.93 6.62 -35.55
CA PHE A 682 8.75 5.78 -34.70
C PHE A 682 9.35 6.60 -33.57
N THR A 683 9.24 6.12 -32.33
CA THR A 683 9.98 6.66 -31.19
C THR A 683 10.51 5.53 -30.33
N GLY A 684 11.75 5.67 -29.87
CA GLY A 684 12.40 4.70 -28.98
C GLY A 684 13.14 5.39 -27.86
N SER A 685 13.18 4.76 -26.70
CA SER A 685 13.94 5.23 -25.54
C SER A 685 14.59 4.06 -24.83
N ALA A 686 15.87 4.22 -24.49
CA ALA A 686 16.59 3.33 -23.60
C ALA A 686 16.94 4.12 -22.33
N GLU A 687 16.42 3.68 -21.19
CA GLU A 687 16.59 4.38 -19.90
C GLU A 687 17.22 3.46 -18.86
N LEU A 688 18.33 3.90 -18.27
CA LEU A 688 18.92 3.27 -17.11
C LEU A 688 18.36 3.91 -15.84
N ILE A 689 17.53 3.19 -15.14
CA ILE A 689 16.99 3.60 -13.83
C ILE A 689 18.07 3.36 -12.79
N VAL A 690 18.43 4.43 -12.08
CA VAL A 690 19.55 4.46 -11.14
C VAL A 690 19.01 4.51 -9.70
N PRO A 691 19.50 3.64 -8.80
CA PRO A 691 19.15 3.71 -7.39
C PRO A 691 19.71 4.98 -6.76
N ILE A 692 18.93 5.63 -5.89
CA ILE A 692 19.35 6.82 -5.17
C ILE A 692 20.06 6.38 -3.88
N PRO A 693 21.36 6.67 -3.70
CA PRO A 693 22.08 6.28 -2.49
C PRO A 693 21.42 6.84 -1.24
N GLY A 694 21.20 5.98 -0.24
CA GLY A 694 20.60 6.36 1.05
C GLY A 694 19.07 6.47 1.08
N LEU A 695 18.36 6.32 -0.04
CA LEU A 695 16.91 6.43 -0.15
C LEU A 695 16.25 5.10 -0.59
N LYS A 696 16.75 3.97 -0.10
CA LYS A 696 16.28 2.60 -0.48
C LYS A 696 14.76 2.38 -0.28
N GLU A 697 14.12 3.14 0.59
CA GLU A 697 12.68 3.02 0.87
C GLU A 697 11.80 4.04 0.13
N LEU A 698 12.37 5.02 -0.57
CA LEU A 698 11.61 6.02 -1.31
C LEU A 698 11.16 5.51 -2.67
N LYS A 699 10.05 4.77 -2.65
CA LYS A 699 9.36 4.32 -3.87
C LYS A 699 8.69 5.46 -4.65
N SER A 700 8.84 6.71 -4.22
CA SER A 700 8.19 7.89 -4.83
C SER A 700 9.10 8.68 -5.78
N VAL A 701 10.40 8.38 -5.83
CA VAL A 701 11.36 9.09 -6.69
C VAL A 701 12.06 8.10 -7.62
N ARG A 702 12.21 8.49 -8.88
CA ARG A 702 12.96 7.74 -9.90
C ARG A 702 13.93 8.66 -10.63
N LEU A 703 15.16 8.27 -10.71
CA LEU A 703 16.18 8.93 -11.55
C LEU A 703 16.56 8.01 -12.70
N THR A 704 16.71 8.59 -13.89
CA THR A 704 17.09 7.85 -15.10
C THR A 704 18.14 8.61 -15.90
N ALA A 705 19.06 7.87 -16.49
CA ALA A 705 19.86 8.32 -17.63
C ALA A 705 19.23 7.72 -18.88
N PHE A 706 19.08 8.50 -19.94
CA PHE A 706 18.35 8.06 -21.11
C PHE A 706 19.04 8.39 -22.43
N ILE A 707 18.68 7.63 -23.45
CA ILE A 707 18.91 7.91 -24.87
C ILE A 707 17.56 7.75 -25.57
N ASP A 708 17.11 8.81 -26.24
CA ASP A 708 15.88 8.82 -27.03
C ASP A 708 16.22 8.97 -28.51
N ALA A 709 15.42 8.33 -29.35
CA ALA A 709 15.47 8.53 -30.79
C ALA A 709 14.06 8.44 -31.39
N GLY A 710 13.74 9.26 -32.39
CA GLY A 710 12.43 9.18 -33.04
C GLY A 710 12.21 10.26 -34.09
N ASN A 711 11.20 10.04 -34.89
CA ASN A 711 10.69 10.98 -35.87
C ASN A 711 9.25 10.63 -36.28
N VAL A 712 8.62 11.53 -37.01
CA VAL A 712 7.39 11.31 -37.77
C VAL A 712 7.63 11.63 -39.23
N TRP A 713 6.96 10.94 -40.13
CA TRP A 713 7.10 11.08 -41.58
C TRP A 713 5.72 11.18 -42.23
N SER A 714 5.66 11.89 -43.36
CA SER A 714 4.51 11.90 -44.27
C SER A 714 4.85 11.07 -45.50
N THR A 715 4.42 9.80 -45.49
CA THR A 715 4.84 8.78 -46.49
C THR A 715 4.05 8.80 -47.80
N LYS A 716 3.18 9.79 -47.99
CA LYS A 716 2.42 9.97 -49.22
C LYS A 716 2.64 11.34 -49.81
N ASP A 717 2.60 11.39 -51.14
CA ASP A 717 2.48 12.63 -51.88
C ASP A 717 1.18 13.34 -51.51
N MET A 718 1.26 14.60 -51.13
CA MET A 718 0.10 15.39 -50.72
C MET A 718 -0.17 16.50 -51.73
N PRO A 719 -1.29 16.43 -52.47
CA PRO A 719 -1.72 17.59 -53.25
C PRO A 719 -2.14 18.70 -52.28
N LEU A 720 -1.47 19.84 -52.32
CA LEU A 720 -1.79 21.02 -51.54
C LEU A 720 -2.43 22.07 -52.44
N LEU A 721 -3.58 22.58 -52.02
CA LEU A 721 -4.23 23.73 -52.65
C LEU A 721 -3.65 25.02 -52.05
N ILE A 722 -3.15 25.87 -52.93
CA ILE A 722 -2.53 27.15 -52.52
C ILE A 722 -3.39 28.27 -53.02
N PRO A 723 -3.95 29.18 -52.17
CA PRO A 723 -4.72 30.31 -52.58
C PRO A 723 -3.94 31.18 -53.58
N GLY A 724 -4.55 31.41 -54.76
CA GLY A 724 -3.96 32.23 -55.83
C GLY A 724 -2.86 31.53 -56.68
N VAL A 725 -2.40 30.34 -56.34
CA VAL A 725 -1.38 29.61 -57.09
C VAL A 725 -1.93 28.34 -57.73
N GLY A 726 -2.93 27.71 -57.12
CA GLY A 726 -3.49 26.44 -57.55
C GLY A 726 -2.96 25.23 -56.77
N GLY A 727 -3.08 24.05 -57.33
CA GLY A 727 -2.60 22.79 -56.69
C GLY A 727 -1.09 22.58 -56.95
N ILE A 728 -0.39 22.25 -55.90
CA ILE A 728 1.00 21.76 -55.97
C ILE A 728 1.06 20.36 -55.35
N LEU A 729 2.00 19.55 -55.80
CA LEU A 729 2.28 18.25 -55.18
C LEU A 729 3.43 18.41 -54.17
N TYR A 730 3.13 18.15 -52.92
CA TYR A 730 4.15 18.09 -51.88
C TYR A 730 4.63 16.63 -51.77
N PRO A 731 5.92 16.33 -52.03
CA PRO A 731 6.40 14.96 -52.17
C PRO A 731 6.35 14.19 -50.85
N ALA A 732 6.17 12.88 -50.97
CA ALA A 732 6.31 11.93 -49.86
C ALA A 732 7.71 11.95 -49.28
N GLU A 733 7.77 11.65 -48.00
CA GLU A 733 9.06 11.45 -47.28
C GLU A 733 9.34 9.95 -47.20
N ASP A 734 10.57 9.56 -47.54
CA ASP A 734 11.05 8.20 -47.26
C ASP A 734 11.33 7.98 -45.79
N ILE A 735 10.89 6.84 -45.25
CA ILE A 735 11.24 6.47 -43.88
C ILE A 735 12.70 6.08 -43.84
N SER A 736 13.52 6.94 -43.23
CA SER A 736 14.97 6.73 -43.12
C SER A 736 15.46 6.84 -41.68
N LEU A 737 16.34 5.93 -41.29
CA LEU A 737 17.02 5.99 -40.00
C LEU A 737 17.90 7.24 -39.84
N SER A 738 18.38 7.81 -40.94
CA SER A 738 19.17 9.07 -40.96
C SER A 738 18.31 10.29 -40.56
N ASP A 739 16.97 10.15 -40.60
CA ASP A 739 16.04 11.21 -40.24
C ASP A 739 15.58 11.17 -38.77
N LEU A 740 16.02 10.14 -38.06
CA LEU A 740 15.76 10.07 -36.62
C LEU A 740 16.45 11.20 -35.90
N ARG A 741 15.74 11.95 -35.11
CA ARG A 741 16.30 12.87 -34.13
C ARG A 741 16.67 12.09 -32.90
N ALA A 742 17.80 12.41 -32.30
CA ALA A 742 18.27 11.68 -31.14
C ALA A 742 18.77 12.65 -30.06
N SER A 743 18.64 12.22 -28.82
CA SER A 743 19.09 12.96 -27.65
C SER A 743 19.50 12.03 -26.51
N THR A 744 20.34 12.54 -25.62
CA THR A 744 20.70 11.87 -24.37
C THR A 744 20.57 12.82 -23.20
N GLY A 745 20.37 12.30 -22.01
CA GLY A 745 20.22 13.16 -20.85
C GLY A 745 19.88 12.43 -19.56
N LEU A 746 19.49 13.23 -18.58
CA LEU A 746 19.06 12.79 -17.27
C LEU A 746 17.60 13.23 -17.02
N SER A 747 16.83 12.37 -16.38
CA SER A 747 15.46 12.67 -15.98
C SER A 747 15.21 12.25 -14.55
N GLY A 748 14.42 13.06 -13.84
CA GLY A 748 13.93 12.78 -12.50
C GLY A 748 12.42 12.85 -12.46
N VAL A 749 11.80 11.84 -11.86
CA VAL A 749 10.34 11.82 -11.61
C VAL A 749 10.11 11.66 -10.12
N TRP A 750 9.31 12.53 -9.55
CA TRP A 750 8.91 12.50 -8.16
C TRP A 750 7.39 12.50 -8.01
N LEU A 751 6.86 11.44 -7.39
CA LEU A 751 5.47 11.37 -6.94
C LEU A 751 5.35 12.15 -5.62
N SER A 752 5.10 13.44 -5.73
CA SER A 752 4.88 14.29 -4.56
C SER A 752 3.45 14.14 -4.03
N PRO A 753 3.17 14.54 -2.78
CA PRO A 753 1.80 14.60 -2.25
C PRO A 753 0.86 15.51 -3.06
N PHE A 754 1.42 16.45 -3.84
CA PHE A 754 0.69 17.44 -4.63
C PHE A 754 0.56 17.05 -6.11
N GLY A 755 1.14 15.93 -6.53
CA GLY A 755 1.14 15.46 -7.91
C GLY A 755 2.53 14.99 -8.37
N MET A 756 2.56 14.45 -9.58
CA MET A 756 3.81 13.99 -10.20
C MET A 756 4.59 15.19 -10.72
N LEU A 757 5.86 15.26 -10.38
CA LEU A 757 6.83 16.22 -10.89
C LEU A 757 7.85 15.49 -11.75
N ALA A 758 8.01 15.91 -12.99
CA ALA A 758 9.05 15.38 -13.88
C ALA A 758 9.91 16.52 -14.42
N VAL A 759 11.20 16.29 -14.38
CA VAL A 759 12.23 17.19 -14.89
C VAL A 759 13.17 16.38 -15.75
N SER A 760 13.54 16.89 -16.92
CA SER A 760 14.59 16.32 -17.75
C SER A 760 15.53 17.40 -18.31
N ILE A 761 16.78 17.02 -18.38
CA ILE A 761 17.84 17.78 -19.06
C ILE A 761 18.36 16.89 -20.17
N ALA A 762 18.24 17.36 -21.41
CA ALA A 762 18.57 16.59 -22.60
C ALA A 762 19.50 17.39 -23.51
N GLN A 763 20.47 16.71 -24.13
CA GLN A 763 21.29 17.22 -25.17
C GLN A 763 20.95 16.49 -26.47
N PRO A 764 20.31 17.16 -27.43
CA PRO A 764 20.19 16.66 -28.79
C PRO A 764 21.55 16.53 -29.45
N PHE A 765 21.73 15.51 -30.30
CA PHE A 765 22.98 15.30 -31.04
C PHE A 765 22.79 14.91 -32.53
N ASN A 766 21.54 14.85 -33.00
CA ASN A 766 21.19 14.64 -34.41
C ASN A 766 20.05 15.57 -34.81
N ASP A 767 20.17 16.85 -34.48
CA ASP A 767 19.23 17.89 -34.88
C ASP A 767 19.47 18.34 -36.34
N LYS A 768 18.40 18.75 -37.00
CA LYS A 768 18.40 19.26 -38.37
C LYS A 768 17.98 20.73 -38.39
N PRO A 769 18.35 21.46 -39.46
CA PRO A 769 17.91 22.84 -39.62
C PRO A 769 16.36 22.95 -39.50
N GLY A 770 15.88 23.84 -38.64
CA GLY A 770 14.45 24.02 -38.39
C GLY A 770 13.90 23.18 -37.22
N ASP A 771 14.70 22.33 -36.59
CA ASP A 771 14.30 21.63 -35.39
C ASP A 771 14.24 22.60 -34.20
N ARG A 772 13.25 22.42 -33.33
CA ARG A 772 13.00 23.22 -32.14
C ARG A 772 13.60 22.51 -30.93
N ILE A 773 14.70 23.04 -30.38
CA ILE A 773 15.43 22.43 -29.26
C ILE A 773 14.93 23.00 -27.93
N GLN A 774 14.60 22.12 -27.00
CA GLN A 774 14.23 22.43 -25.61
C GLN A 774 15.02 21.56 -24.64
N LYS A 775 16.24 21.96 -24.29
CA LYS A 775 17.16 21.17 -23.45
C LYS A 775 16.65 20.91 -22.05
N PHE A 776 15.87 21.82 -21.48
CA PHE A 776 15.26 21.67 -20.16
C PHE A 776 13.75 21.55 -20.30
N GLN A 777 13.21 20.46 -19.76
CA GLN A 777 11.77 20.18 -19.79
C GLN A 777 11.27 19.90 -18.39
N PHE A 778 10.15 20.54 -18.05
CA PHE A 778 9.53 20.47 -16.75
C PHE A 778 8.02 20.27 -16.90
N THR A 779 7.50 19.35 -16.08
CA THR A 779 6.06 19.08 -16.02
C THR A 779 5.65 18.81 -14.57
N PHE A 780 4.53 19.35 -14.14
CA PHE A 780 4.02 19.17 -12.78
C PHE A 780 2.52 18.87 -12.82
N GLY A 781 2.06 17.94 -11.97
CA GLY A 781 0.64 17.65 -11.78
C GLY A 781 -0.05 16.88 -12.89
N THR A 782 0.67 16.46 -13.93
CA THR A 782 0.12 15.66 -15.05
C THR A 782 0.45 14.19 -14.89
N ASN A 783 -0.45 13.29 -15.31
CA ASN A 783 -0.15 11.87 -15.44
C ASN A 783 0.70 11.63 -16.70
N PHE A 784 1.80 10.92 -16.57
CA PHE A 784 2.71 10.50 -17.65
C PHE A 784 2.34 9.13 -18.21
#